data_a426497bac6a7523bf62f3d2e6d4a9a7
#
_entry.id   a426497bac6a7523bf62f3d2e6d4a9a7
#
_cell.length_a   1.000
_cell.length_b   1.000
_cell.length_c   1.000
_cell.angle_alpha   90.00
_cell.angle_beta   90.00
_cell.angle_gamma   90.00
#
_symmetry.space_group_name_H-M   'P 1'
#
loop_
_entity.id
_entity.type
_entity.pdbx_description
1 polymer ?
#
loop_
_entity_poly.entity_id
_entity_poly.type
_entity_poly.pdbx_seq_one_letter_code
_entity_poly.pdbx_strand_id
1 'polypeptide(L)'
;MKRLILPILFFCAGVCSAQTANLLKGDADVEIDPSNMTNGSYSNSTAEAPKWKLDSTTGYQSRSSIKLLEFCGIGIHDVKLPAGTYTFSFWAKGSEPDTRAYITVNKQDSSWPVALKNRADSPIRLTTDWKRYSFTFTADGVSRYSPYYGIEKQPAWFDRFMLNAGDRPLDWAPTTDYIAHIGLPEADGNVYEIGKPVDIDISLTKFTEKKTEGPLHVKVIDYQGTVVMERKLEPEFDSGGKYGYSFRFPGDRSGWFMVSVSMKGAPVHHNTFVITRPPEPAIKEAEPFLGLCGGQNHIEAMKRIGVRWLQKYLAWYMMEEVKGKYDFFGFDKFREYKKQGFKVQILVTSGVPRWVLTPEVEKAAAKYGMDYPRLLPPEDKLENWRMFMRSFMKQYKDVVDIYELGGELDALLGLNTYYKSLDNKNMVGPFVLGESFDIVTKQMAIAAEEIRKEVPDARISAVRPSDVDARYAYAYSREFFKKNGKDINCFGIDCYPQPRWIGPGQPATGTEQDLAKRYKDAKAVLAQYGKGSDVYIAEYGYFIDFNEVTNPAYLQEQVNRLARSYLKAKLVGMKSLHWFTTDNTGLEGKRYHMGIWWRHMPLPAVAALNIVGRVVDNVRECAEIPFSENMGVAVYGKYDGRAVGALWSLKPDFSPTVMFEADQFTVTDVMGNPVKPVVGNGKIKLVLSEHPYYVWRTVKGEDNYSKLHTAFRKLKIEEKIPAELFFRPAAKDRLKIYMRATSLVNDNSGVVEFDCDGKKGRTAFTLPRGRTEIVNVPLPPPGKTIQMTVHFKGDYQPYSCEFTMPELIRVPRISGIRIDGSLDTWKQVKPVAVAGRDHIHPVDHTTYDGPEDLSAKFYLAHDGKYLYFAADVTDDKHFQKFPISGIWRGDCIQLGIDPQMNFIRNVNDLDPDDSLLTVSLLEKGPALAVHRGPFKSALEKQSEYKVVRDEARKQTLYQVKMPLAAVDGALKPGMIFGFNCVVMDDDTGSGADYWLFLKQGLAGGLRPDKFAQCILEQ
;
A
#
# COMPACT_ATOMS: atom_id res chain seq x y z
N MET A 1 43.27 29.34 49.36
CA MET A 1 42.08 29.66 50.17
C MET A 1 41.04 30.30 49.25
N LYS A 2 39.81 29.88 49.36
CA LYS A 2 38.63 30.32 48.61
C LYS A 2 38.45 29.67 47.25
N ARG A 3 37.41 28.83 47.22
CA ARG A 3 36.41 28.44 46.20
C ARG A 3 36.38 26.95 45.90
N LEU A 4 35.55 26.32 46.70
CA LEU A 4 34.85 25.09 46.32
C LEU A 4 33.68 24.97 47.28
N ILE A 5 32.49 25.38 46.83
CA ILE A 5 31.16 24.95 47.32
C ILE A 5 30.12 25.72 46.44
N LEU A 6 29.48 25.05 45.60
CA LEU A 6 28.21 25.04 44.87
C LEU A 6 28.46 24.60 43.43
N PRO A 7 27.84 23.52 42.95
CA PRO A 7 26.43 23.41 42.77
C PRO A 7 25.87 21.99 43.05
N ILE A 8 25.17 21.81 44.13
CA ILE A 8 24.35 20.61 44.40
C ILE A 8 22.97 21.05 44.93
N LEU A 9 22.28 21.89 44.22
CA LEU A 9 20.91 22.24 44.63
C LEU A 9 19.99 22.68 43.49
N PHE A 10 20.21 22.14 42.26
CA PHE A 10 19.29 22.42 41.14
C PHE A 10 18.81 21.16 40.43
N PHE A 11 18.98 19.99 41.02
CA PHE A 11 18.53 18.73 40.40
C PHE A 11 17.29 18.09 41.01
N CYS A 12 16.67 18.69 42.04
CA CYS A 12 15.48 18.13 42.67
C CYS A 12 14.14 18.82 42.37
N ALA A 13 14.14 19.92 41.62
CA ALA A 13 12.89 20.62 41.31
C ALA A 13 12.30 20.26 39.91
N GLY A 14 13.03 19.56 39.04
CA GLY A 14 12.60 19.17 37.70
C GLY A 14 11.92 17.81 37.61
N VAL A 15 12.01 16.96 38.62
CA VAL A 15 11.50 15.59 38.58
C VAL A 15 10.07 15.46 39.11
N CYS A 16 9.57 16.45 39.86
CA CYS A 16 8.21 16.37 40.44
C CYS A 16 7.06 16.73 39.50
N SER A 17 7.29 17.38 38.33
CA SER A 17 6.20 17.71 37.41
C SER A 17 5.98 16.70 36.28
N ALA A 18 6.89 15.75 36.10
CA ALA A 18 6.78 14.73 35.06
C ALA A 18 5.96 13.48 35.46
N GLN A 19 5.58 13.38 36.73
CA GLN A 19 4.95 12.18 37.30
C GLN A 19 3.41 12.09 37.11
N THR A 20 2.74 13.12 36.65
CA THR A 20 1.27 13.17 36.59
C THR A 20 0.70 13.16 35.15
N ALA A 21 1.52 13.10 34.12
CA ALA A 21 1.02 13.10 32.74
C ALA A 21 0.42 11.75 32.36
N ASN A 22 -0.79 11.78 31.79
CA ASN A 22 -1.38 10.63 31.11
C ASN A 22 -0.69 10.43 29.76
N LEU A 23 -0.03 9.29 29.56
CA LEU A 23 0.73 8.97 28.35
C LEU A 23 -0.16 8.44 27.21
N LEU A 24 -1.45 8.24 27.45
CA LEU A 24 -2.43 7.90 26.41
C LEU A 24 -2.71 9.11 25.50
N LYS A 25 -3.37 8.85 24.40
CA LYS A 25 -3.85 9.88 23.45
C LYS A 25 -5.37 9.78 23.33
N GLY A 26 -6.01 10.89 22.97
CA GLY A 26 -7.44 10.92 22.73
C GLY A 26 -8.28 11.10 23.98
N ASP A 27 -9.55 10.71 23.90
CA ASP A 27 -10.58 10.92 24.94
C ASP A 27 -10.48 9.86 26.07
N ALA A 28 -9.47 9.97 26.90
CA ALA A 28 -9.24 9.03 28.00
C ALA A 28 -10.28 9.14 29.15
N ASP A 29 -11.12 10.16 29.17
CA ASP A 29 -12.27 10.30 30.07
C ASP A 29 -13.58 9.77 29.45
N VAL A 30 -13.55 9.37 28.17
CA VAL A 30 -14.68 8.77 27.46
C VAL A 30 -15.93 9.66 27.47
N GLU A 31 -15.78 10.96 27.32
CA GLU A 31 -16.88 11.91 27.41
C GLU A 31 -17.58 12.17 26.08
N ILE A 32 -16.85 12.04 24.96
CA ILE A 32 -17.37 12.41 23.66
C ILE A 32 -17.23 11.27 22.65
N ASP A 33 -16.01 10.78 22.43
CA ASP A 33 -15.74 9.82 21.37
C ASP A 33 -14.58 8.88 21.74
N PRO A 34 -14.89 7.70 22.29
CA PRO A 34 -13.88 6.71 22.60
C PRO A 34 -13.14 6.16 21.37
N SER A 35 -13.67 6.36 20.16
CA SER A 35 -12.99 5.94 18.93
C SER A 35 -11.66 6.67 18.71
N ASN A 36 -11.51 7.88 19.23
CA ASN A 36 -10.25 8.63 19.22
C ASN A 36 -9.14 8.00 20.05
N MET A 37 -9.49 7.11 20.98
CA MET A 37 -8.53 6.42 21.84
C MET A 37 -8.21 5.01 21.35
N THR A 38 -9.06 4.41 20.51
CA THR A 38 -8.96 3.00 20.14
C THR A 38 -8.22 2.78 18.81
N ASN A 39 -7.46 1.69 18.70
CA ASN A 39 -6.82 1.24 17.47
C ASN A 39 -7.79 0.57 16.47
N GLY A 40 -9.07 0.83 16.57
CA GLY A 40 -10.08 0.02 15.92
C GLY A 40 -10.43 -1.20 16.79
N SER A 41 -11.68 -1.52 16.88
CA SER A 41 -12.08 -2.67 17.67
C SER A 41 -11.97 -3.94 16.84
N TYR A 42 -11.21 -4.90 17.31
CA TYR A 42 -11.26 -6.28 16.82
C TYR A 42 -12.66 -6.90 16.87
N SER A 43 -13.65 -6.20 17.35
CA SER A 43 -14.88 -6.81 17.79
C SER A 43 -16.17 -6.07 17.46
N ASN A 44 -16.13 -4.86 16.94
CA ASN A 44 -17.31 -4.26 16.33
C ASN A 44 -17.50 -4.74 14.88
N SER A 45 -17.45 -6.04 14.72
CA SER A 45 -17.40 -6.69 13.43
C SER A 45 -18.73 -6.75 12.69
N THR A 46 -19.81 -6.19 13.22
CA THR A 46 -21.08 -6.08 12.49
C THR A 46 -21.82 -4.80 12.84
N ALA A 47 -22.16 -4.01 11.85
CA ALA A 47 -22.96 -2.81 11.99
C ALA A 47 -24.36 -3.07 12.59
N GLU A 48 -24.83 -4.31 12.56
CA GLU A 48 -26.15 -4.69 13.07
C GLU A 48 -26.22 -4.85 14.61
N ALA A 49 -25.07 -5.05 15.27
CA ALA A 49 -24.99 -5.15 16.71
C ALA A 49 -23.62 -4.70 17.20
N PRO A 50 -23.42 -3.42 17.48
CA PRO A 50 -22.19 -2.94 18.05
C PRO A 50 -21.93 -3.65 19.38
N LYS A 51 -20.77 -4.28 19.52
CA LYS A 51 -20.40 -4.97 20.76
C LYS A 51 -20.01 -4.02 21.89
N TRP A 52 -19.85 -2.77 21.58
CA TRP A 52 -19.64 -1.68 22.54
C TRP A 52 -20.32 -0.40 22.07
N LYS A 53 -20.60 0.48 23.02
CA LYS A 53 -21.17 1.80 22.75
C LYS A 53 -20.73 2.79 23.82
N LEU A 54 -20.80 4.08 23.48
CA LEU A 54 -20.76 5.13 24.49
C LEU A 54 -22.06 5.09 25.29
N ASP A 55 -21.97 4.98 26.59
CA ASP A 55 -23.11 5.13 27.52
C ASP A 55 -22.99 6.50 28.19
N SER A 56 -23.81 7.46 27.75
CA SER A 56 -23.85 8.84 28.25
C SER A 56 -24.66 9.00 29.52
N THR A 57 -25.14 7.90 30.12
CA THR A 57 -25.99 7.94 31.35
C THR A 57 -25.22 7.56 32.61
N THR A 58 -24.02 6.99 32.47
CA THR A 58 -23.21 6.56 33.61
C THR A 58 -21.71 6.65 33.30
N GLY A 59 -20.95 7.24 34.24
CA GLY A 59 -19.50 7.32 34.24
C GLY A 59 -18.93 7.39 35.65
N TYR A 60 -17.63 7.17 35.82
CA TYR A 60 -16.98 7.33 37.13
C TYR A 60 -16.52 8.78 37.34
N GLN A 61 -17.21 9.56 38.18
CA GLN A 61 -16.97 11.00 38.35
C GLN A 61 -17.00 11.77 36.99
N SER A 62 -17.72 11.25 36.01
CA SER A 62 -17.91 11.72 34.66
C SER A 62 -19.35 11.44 34.23
N ARG A 63 -19.75 11.86 33.01
CA ARG A 63 -21.13 11.59 32.54
C ARG A 63 -21.21 10.32 31.71
N SER A 64 -20.12 9.92 31.05
CA SER A 64 -20.17 8.88 30.07
C SER A 64 -19.13 7.80 30.39
N SER A 65 -19.30 6.63 29.78
CA SER A 65 -18.33 5.53 29.84
C SER A 65 -18.47 4.63 28.59
N ILE A 66 -17.47 3.84 28.30
CA ILE A 66 -17.60 2.79 27.29
C ILE A 66 -18.34 1.60 27.92
N LYS A 67 -19.48 1.24 27.34
CA LYS A 67 -20.21 0.03 27.67
C LYS A 67 -19.88 -1.07 26.68
N LEU A 68 -19.25 -2.14 27.13
CA LEU A 68 -19.10 -3.38 26.40
C LEU A 68 -20.33 -4.25 26.65
N LEU A 69 -20.93 -4.82 25.59
CA LEU A 69 -22.23 -5.50 25.62
C LEU A 69 -22.13 -7.01 25.66
N GLU A 70 -21.13 -7.58 24.97
CA GLU A 70 -20.89 -9.02 24.89
C GLU A 70 -19.39 -9.28 24.69
N PHE A 71 -18.98 -10.52 24.47
CA PHE A 71 -17.58 -10.86 24.22
C PHE A 71 -16.90 -9.85 23.28
N CYS A 72 -16.05 -9.03 23.86
CA CYS A 72 -15.47 -7.89 23.21
C CYS A 72 -14.15 -7.51 23.87
N GLY A 73 -13.19 -7.09 23.05
CA GLY A 73 -11.95 -6.50 23.55
C GLY A 73 -11.56 -5.28 22.74
N ILE A 74 -11.05 -4.28 23.42
CA ILE A 74 -10.65 -3.00 22.82
C ILE A 74 -9.17 -2.77 23.05
N GLY A 75 -8.42 -2.51 21.97
CA GLY A 75 -7.06 -2.01 22.01
C GLY A 75 -7.03 -0.50 22.01
N ILE A 76 -6.25 0.09 22.90
CA ILE A 76 -5.95 1.51 22.91
C ILE A 76 -4.78 1.77 21.94
N HIS A 77 -4.69 2.98 21.39
CA HIS A 77 -3.58 3.39 20.53
C HIS A 77 -2.23 3.02 21.14
N ASP A 78 -1.37 2.46 20.32
CA ASP A 78 -0.03 2.12 20.72
C ASP A 78 0.81 3.38 20.99
N VAL A 79 1.64 3.31 22.02
CA VAL A 79 2.56 4.35 22.43
C VAL A 79 3.99 3.81 22.43
N LYS A 80 4.95 4.61 21.97
CA LYS A 80 6.37 4.32 22.14
C LYS A 80 6.77 4.84 23.53
N LEU A 81 7.33 3.97 24.37
CA LEU A 81 7.70 4.29 25.74
C LEU A 81 9.22 4.09 25.90
N PRO A 82 9.95 5.01 26.57
CA PRO A 82 11.31 4.75 27.03
C PRO A 82 11.39 3.47 27.84
N ALA A 83 12.58 2.87 27.94
CA ALA A 83 12.80 1.71 28.82
C ALA A 83 12.44 2.07 30.27
N GLY A 84 11.61 1.25 30.91
CA GLY A 84 11.15 1.52 32.26
C GLY A 84 9.87 0.80 32.64
N THR A 85 9.42 1.02 33.88
CA THR A 85 8.18 0.44 34.40
C THR A 85 7.01 1.40 34.19
N TYR A 86 5.88 0.87 33.74
CA TYR A 86 4.66 1.62 33.47
C TYR A 86 3.43 0.92 34.00
N THR A 87 2.41 1.69 34.36
CA THR A 87 1.13 1.16 34.83
C THR A 87 -0.03 1.71 34.00
N PHE A 88 -0.76 0.79 33.36
CA PHE A 88 -2.05 1.06 32.71
C PHE A 88 -3.19 0.82 33.71
N SER A 89 -4.16 1.71 33.77
CA SER A 89 -5.31 1.58 34.67
C SER A 89 -6.56 2.22 34.11
N PHE A 90 -7.70 1.76 34.61
CA PHE A 90 -9.04 2.31 34.32
C PHE A 90 -9.98 2.04 35.49
N TRP A 91 -11.09 2.76 35.52
CA TRP A 91 -12.23 2.43 36.38
C TRP A 91 -13.22 1.56 35.61
N ALA A 92 -13.76 0.53 36.26
CA ALA A 92 -14.74 -0.36 35.63
C ALA A 92 -15.76 -0.88 36.64
N LYS A 93 -16.96 -1.22 36.11
CA LYS A 93 -18.00 -1.96 36.83
C LYS A 93 -18.67 -2.96 35.93
N GLY A 94 -19.14 -4.07 36.48
CA GLY A 94 -19.93 -5.09 35.78
C GLY A 94 -21.45 -4.83 35.93
N SER A 95 -22.21 -5.45 35.04
CA SER A 95 -23.70 -5.50 35.17
C SER A 95 -24.13 -6.42 36.33
N GLU A 96 -23.26 -7.36 36.70
CA GLU A 96 -23.48 -8.36 37.75
C GLU A 96 -22.20 -8.49 38.60
N PRO A 97 -22.31 -8.97 39.87
CA PRO A 97 -21.12 -9.32 40.63
C PRO A 97 -20.30 -10.39 39.93
N ASP A 98 -18.98 -10.30 40.03
CA ASP A 98 -18.06 -11.25 39.40
C ASP A 98 -18.05 -11.26 37.85
N THR A 99 -18.57 -10.20 37.20
CA THR A 99 -18.45 -10.05 35.73
C THR A 99 -16.99 -10.22 35.32
N ARG A 100 -16.73 -11.18 34.44
CA ARG A 100 -15.37 -11.48 33.96
C ARG A 100 -14.90 -10.51 32.92
N ALA A 101 -13.80 -9.85 33.22
CA ALA A 101 -13.10 -8.94 32.32
C ALA A 101 -11.60 -9.26 32.34
N TYR A 102 -10.84 -8.61 31.49
CA TYR A 102 -9.38 -8.76 31.41
C TYR A 102 -8.73 -7.42 31.10
N ILE A 103 -7.47 -7.31 31.52
CA ILE A 103 -6.57 -6.19 31.25
C ILE A 103 -5.20 -6.73 30.88
N THR A 104 -4.64 -6.23 29.80
CA THR A 104 -3.27 -6.56 29.36
C THR A 104 -2.68 -5.41 28.55
N VAL A 105 -1.43 -5.57 28.12
CA VAL A 105 -0.76 -4.68 27.19
C VAL A 105 -0.16 -5.52 26.08
N ASN A 106 -0.41 -5.17 24.86
CA ASN A 106 0.17 -5.82 23.70
C ASN A 106 1.49 -5.11 23.35
N LYS A 107 2.55 -5.88 23.24
CA LYS A 107 3.84 -5.44 22.70
C LYS A 107 3.85 -5.60 21.19
N GLN A 108 4.25 -4.56 20.48
CA GLN A 108 4.32 -4.54 19.02
C GLN A 108 5.79 -4.40 18.59
N ASP A 109 6.47 -5.52 18.46
CA ASP A 109 7.84 -5.63 17.97
C ASP A 109 7.96 -6.49 16.70
N SER A 110 6.84 -7.07 16.26
CA SER A 110 6.75 -7.95 15.10
C SER A 110 5.47 -7.71 14.31
N SER A 111 5.25 -8.47 13.26
CA SER A 111 4.04 -8.40 12.42
C SER A 111 2.73 -8.74 13.16
N TRP A 112 2.79 -9.27 14.38
CA TRP A 112 1.64 -9.61 15.21
C TRP A 112 1.86 -9.09 16.64
N PRO A 113 0.88 -8.36 17.22
CA PRO A 113 0.98 -7.92 18.60
C PRO A 113 1.02 -9.11 19.56
N VAL A 114 1.97 -9.10 20.47
CA VAL A 114 2.11 -10.14 21.51
C VAL A 114 1.60 -9.59 22.83
N ALA A 115 0.59 -10.23 23.41
CA ALA A 115 0.13 -9.86 24.74
C ALA A 115 1.21 -10.16 25.77
N LEU A 116 1.59 -9.18 26.59
CA LEU A 116 2.57 -9.35 27.68
C LEU A 116 2.07 -10.36 28.74
N LYS A 117 0.76 -10.55 28.81
CA LYS A 117 0.11 -11.59 29.58
C LYS A 117 -1.14 -12.06 28.83
N ASN A 118 -1.33 -13.37 28.70
CA ASN A 118 -2.49 -13.93 28.03
C ASN A 118 -3.78 -13.53 28.74
N ARG A 119 -4.87 -13.38 27.99
CA ARG A 119 -6.20 -13.07 28.52
C ARG A 119 -6.64 -14.06 29.58
N ALA A 120 -6.39 -15.35 29.36
CA ALA A 120 -6.73 -16.41 30.28
C ALA A 120 -5.97 -16.31 31.61
N ASP A 121 -4.77 -15.74 31.60
CA ASP A 121 -3.89 -15.59 32.78
C ASP A 121 -4.08 -14.25 33.49
N SER A 122 -4.95 -13.37 32.97
CA SER A 122 -5.19 -12.02 33.49
C SER A 122 -6.67 -11.72 33.74
N PRO A 123 -7.50 -12.68 34.20
CA PRO A 123 -8.90 -12.39 34.46
C PRO A 123 -8.99 -11.44 35.65
N ILE A 124 -9.80 -10.39 35.47
CA ILE A 124 -10.26 -9.55 36.57
C ILE A 124 -11.75 -9.80 36.79
N ARG A 125 -12.18 -9.69 38.03
CA ARG A 125 -13.59 -9.81 38.40
C ARG A 125 -14.10 -8.43 38.78
N LEU A 126 -15.09 -7.98 38.02
CA LEU A 126 -15.69 -6.66 38.25
C LEU A 126 -16.75 -6.75 39.31
N THR A 127 -16.84 -5.72 40.13
CA THR A 127 -17.95 -5.46 41.05
C THR A 127 -19.03 -4.68 40.32
N THR A 128 -20.24 -4.62 40.89
CA THR A 128 -21.31 -3.75 40.41
C THR A 128 -21.06 -2.27 40.68
N ASP A 129 -20.18 -1.98 41.65
CA ASP A 129 -19.69 -0.65 41.92
C ASP A 129 -18.42 -0.33 41.16
N TRP A 130 -18.21 0.94 40.86
CA TRP A 130 -16.99 1.41 40.21
C TRP A 130 -15.75 1.11 41.05
N LYS A 131 -14.81 0.39 40.47
CA LYS A 131 -13.51 0.07 41.08
C LYS A 131 -12.40 0.29 40.08
N ARG A 132 -11.21 0.69 40.56
CA ARG A 132 -10.04 0.87 39.74
C ARG A 132 -9.30 -0.44 39.57
N TYR A 133 -8.93 -0.74 38.34
CA TYR A 133 -8.12 -1.89 37.96
C TYR A 133 -6.86 -1.42 37.25
N SER A 134 -5.74 -2.15 37.42
CA SER A 134 -4.46 -1.77 36.82
C SER A 134 -3.63 -2.98 36.40
N PHE A 135 -2.75 -2.73 35.44
CA PHE A 135 -1.77 -3.69 34.94
C PHE A 135 -0.42 -2.98 34.82
N THR A 136 0.60 -3.47 35.55
CA THR A 136 1.96 -2.93 35.50
C THR A 136 2.83 -3.78 34.61
N PHE A 137 3.66 -3.17 33.77
CA PHE A 137 4.55 -3.83 32.82
C PHE A 137 5.87 -3.06 32.67
N THR A 138 6.87 -3.72 32.09
CA THR A 138 8.16 -3.11 31.76
C THR A 138 8.25 -2.91 30.24
N ALA A 139 8.54 -1.68 29.83
CA ALA A 139 8.84 -1.32 28.46
C ALA A 139 10.34 -1.43 28.20
N ASP A 140 10.71 -1.86 26.98
CA ASP A 140 12.10 -2.08 26.55
C ASP A 140 12.77 -0.84 25.92
N GLY A 141 12.01 0.23 25.68
CA GLY A 141 12.49 1.46 25.04
C GLY A 141 12.48 1.42 23.51
N VAL A 142 12.23 0.28 22.92
CA VAL A 142 12.31 0.03 21.47
C VAL A 142 10.91 -0.23 20.90
N SER A 143 10.16 -1.12 21.52
CA SER A 143 8.85 -1.57 21.06
C SER A 143 7.76 -0.54 21.32
N ARG A 144 6.64 -0.67 20.56
CA ARG A 144 5.41 0.07 20.86
C ARG A 144 4.50 -0.79 21.74
N TYR A 145 3.69 -0.15 22.56
CA TYR A 145 2.83 -0.81 23.54
C TYR A 145 1.39 -0.33 23.38
N SER A 146 0.45 -1.25 23.19
CA SER A 146 -0.98 -0.99 23.07
C SER A 146 -1.71 -1.58 24.27
N PRO A 147 -2.22 -0.77 25.19
CA PRO A 147 -3.07 -1.25 26.26
C PRO A 147 -4.33 -1.91 25.71
N TYR A 148 -4.78 -2.99 26.34
CA TYR A 148 -5.90 -3.80 25.85
C TYR A 148 -6.80 -4.23 27.03
N TYR A 149 -8.12 -4.13 26.86
CA TYR A 149 -9.09 -4.52 27.87
C TYR A 149 -10.34 -5.10 27.22
N GLY A 150 -11.16 -5.82 27.99
CA GLY A 150 -12.37 -6.42 27.46
C GLY A 150 -13.13 -7.26 28.45
N ILE A 151 -14.22 -7.87 27.98
CA ILE A 151 -15.12 -8.76 28.73
C ILE A 151 -15.29 -10.10 28.05
N GLU A 152 -15.72 -11.12 28.83
CA GLU A 152 -15.99 -12.45 28.30
C GLU A 152 -17.47 -12.62 27.87
N LYS A 153 -18.43 -12.19 28.69
CA LYS A 153 -19.86 -12.42 28.43
C LYS A 153 -20.79 -11.26 28.87
N GLN A 154 -20.76 -10.93 30.16
CA GLN A 154 -21.72 -10.00 30.75
C GLN A 154 -21.30 -8.55 30.45
N PRO A 155 -22.24 -7.64 30.22
CA PRO A 155 -21.96 -6.23 30.02
C PRO A 155 -21.14 -5.60 31.14
N ALA A 156 -20.26 -4.68 30.77
CA ALA A 156 -19.47 -3.90 31.72
C ALA A 156 -19.21 -2.48 31.19
N TRP A 157 -18.93 -1.57 32.10
CA TRP A 157 -18.60 -0.19 31.81
C TRP A 157 -17.17 0.12 32.21
N PHE A 158 -16.49 0.92 31.37
CA PHE A 158 -15.08 1.29 31.52
C PHE A 158 -14.92 2.79 31.33
N ASP A 159 -14.06 3.42 32.16
CA ASP A 159 -13.92 4.87 32.21
C ASP A 159 -12.55 5.28 32.76
N ARG A 160 -12.16 6.54 32.55
CA ARG A 160 -10.96 7.19 33.09
C ARG A 160 -9.68 6.37 32.92
N PHE A 161 -9.32 6.15 31.68
CA PHE A 161 -8.12 5.43 31.32
C PHE A 161 -6.86 6.25 31.59
N MET A 162 -5.84 5.62 32.17
CA MET A 162 -4.57 6.24 32.51
C MET A 162 -3.42 5.31 32.23
N LEU A 163 -2.40 5.81 31.55
CA LEU A 163 -1.09 5.18 31.42
C LEU A 163 -0.04 6.12 32.00
N ASN A 164 0.69 5.69 33.00
CA ASN A 164 1.73 6.49 33.65
C ASN A 164 3.02 5.71 33.86
N ALA A 165 4.12 6.42 33.97
CA ALA A 165 5.39 5.84 34.43
C ALA A 165 5.29 5.44 35.90
N GLY A 166 5.98 4.36 36.28
CA GLY A 166 6.01 3.82 37.64
C GLY A 166 5.21 2.52 37.79
N ASP A 167 5.30 1.94 38.97
CA ASP A 167 4.76 0.62 39.31
C ASP A 167 3.36 0.65 39.95
N ARG A 168 2.74 1.81 40.03
CA ARG A 168 1.40 2.02 40.59
C ARG A 168 0.57 3.02 39.75
N PRO A 169 -0.76 2.90 39.74
CA PRO A 169 -1.62 3.87 39.08
C PRO A 169 -1.58 5.21 39.83
N LEU A 170 -1.31 6.29 39.10
CA LEU A 170 -1.41 7.67 39.59
C LEU A 170 -2.84 8.20 39.46
N ASP A 171 -3.14 9.35 40.09
CA ASP A 171 -4.42 10.01 39.90
C ASP A 171 -4.65 10.31 38.40
N TRP A 172 -5.91 10.19 37.98
CA TRP A 172 -6.25 10.40 36.58
C TRP A 172 -5.97 11.84 36.16
N ALA A 173 -5.42 12.00 34.97
CA ALA A 173 -5.20 13.30 34.33
C ALA A 173 -5.68 13.26 32.87
N PRO A 174 -6.21 14.38 32.33
CA PRO A 174 -6.61 14.45 30.92
C PRO A 174 -5.38 14.39 30.00
N THR A 175 -5.58 13.89 28.80
CA THR A 175 -4.54 13.81 27.75
C THR A 175 -4.30 15.11 27.01
N THR A 176 -5.28 16.03 27.06
CA THR A 176 -5.31 17.32 26.37
C THR A 176 -6.20 18.31 27.09
N ASP A 177 -6.05 19.62 26.82
CA ASP A 177 -6.89 20.66 27.40
C ASP A 177 -8.33 20.65 26.83
N TYR A 178 -8.48 20.19 25.58
CA TYR A 178 -9.75 20.14 24.86
C TYR A 178 -9.84 18.86 24.02
N ILE A 179 -11.06 18.35 23.85
CA ILE A 179 -11.37 17.32 22.86
C ILE A 179 -12.55 17.75 21.99
N ALA A 180 -12.46 17.47 20.70
CA ALA A 180 -13.55 17.70 19.75
C ALA A 180 -14.14 16.37 19.28
N HIS A 181 -15.45 16.38 19.08
CA HIS A 181 -16.17 15.33 18.37
C HIS A 181 -16.87 15.94 17.15
N ILE A 182 -16.85 15.21 16.04
CA ILE A 182 -17.50 15.56 14.79
C ILE A 182 -18.60 14.53 14.55
N GLY A 183 -19.82 14.88 14.96
CA GLY A 183 -21.03 14.06 14.76
C GLY A 183 -21.55 14.17 13.32
N LEU A 184 -21.91 13.03 12.75
CA LEU A 184 -22.57 12.92 11.47
C LEU A 184 -23.90 12.19 11.66
N PRO A 185 -24.93 12.42 10.81
CA PRO A 185 -26.18 11.67 10.85
C PRO A 185 -25.92 10.17 10.75
N GLU A 186 -26.76 9.38 11.40
CA GLU A 186 -26.63 7.93 11.34
C GLU A 186 -26.73 7.42 9.89
N ALA A 187 -25.67 6.87 9.38
CA ALA A 187 -25.60 6.20 8.08
C ALA A 187 -24.48 5.17 8.09
N ASP A 188 -24.74 4.00 7.55
CA ASP A 188 -23.75 2.93 7.47
C ASP A 188 -22.50 3.42 6.72
N GLY A 189 -21.33 3.33 7.39
CA GLY A 189 -20.04 3.74 6.87
C GLY A 189 -19.95 5.22 6.48
N ASN A 190 -20.80 6.12 7.04
CA ASN A 190 -20.88 7.54 6.67
C ASN A 190 -21.09 7.76 5.16
N VAL A 191 -21.91 6.92 4.52
CA VAL A 191 -22.23 7.00 3.09
C VAL A 191 -23.64 7.51 2.89
N TYR A 192 -23.76 8.66 2.23
CA TYR A 192 -25.04 9.37 1.99
C TYR A 192 -25.39 9.40 0.50
N GLU A 193 -26.63 9.72 0.19
CA GLU A 193 -27.12 9.88 -1.18
C GLU A 193 -27.06 11.34 -1.63
N ILE A 194 -26.70 11.56 -2.89
CA ILE A 194 -26.73 12.89 -3.50
C ILE A 194 -28.15 13.50 -3.46
N GLY A 195 -28.20 14.81 -3.28
CA GLY A 195 -29.46 15.56 -3.16
C GLY A 195 -30.04 15.63 -1.76
N LYS A 196 -29.42 14.96 -0.79
CA LYS A 196 -29.77 15.06 0.63
C LYS A 196 -28.69 15.80 1.38
N PRO A 197 -29.03 16.87 2.15
CA PRO A 197 -28.03 17.56 2.94
C PRO A 197 -27.53 16.66 4.08
N VAL A 198 -26.29 16.92 4.52
CA VAL A 198 -25.66 16.22 5.66
C VAL A 198 -25.53 17.23 6.80
N ASP A 199 -26.23 17.00 7.90
CA ASP A 199 -26.10 17.80 9.11
C ASP A 199 -24.85 17.37 9.88
N ILE A 200 -24.02 18.33 10.27
CA ILE A 200 -22.73 18.10 10.92
C ILE A 200 -22.73 18.81 12.25
N ASP A 201 -22.50 18.04 13.32
CA ASP A 201 -22.48 18.52 14.68
C ASP A 201 -21.05 18.52 15.23
N ILE A 202 -20.58 19.66 15.71
CA ILE A 202 -19.30 19.81 16.38
C ILE A 202 -19.55 19.95 17.86
N SER A 203 -18.95 19.10 18.67
CA SER A 203 -18.95 19.20 20.13
C SER A 203 -17.54 19.35 20.64
N LEU A 204 -17.32 20.25 21.58
CA LEU A 204 -16.06 20.42 22.28
C LEU A 204 -16.27 20.21 23.78
N THR A 205 -15.35 19.51 24.43
CA THR A 205 -15.26 19.43 25.90
C THR A 205 -13.93 19.98 26.36
N LYS A 206 -13.97 20.85 27.34
CA LYS A 206 -12.82 21.44 27.99
C LYS A 206 -12.53 20.71 29.31
N PHE A 207 -11.29 20.30 29.51
CA PHE A 207 -10.86 19.58 30.71
C PHE A 207 -10.07 20.43 31.72
N THR A 208 -9.68 21.62 31.35
CA THR A 208 -8.86 22.50 32.21
C THR A 208 -9.49 23.88 32.38
N GLU A 209 -9.16 24.57 33.48
CA GLU A 209 -9.61 25.96 33.72
C GLU A 209 -8.85 27.00 32.89
N LYS A 210 -7.90 26.59 32.07
CA LYS A 210 -7.16 27.53 31.20
C LYS A 210 -8.10 28.28 30.28
N LYS A 211 -7.87 29.58 30.13
CA LYS A 211 -8.62 30.40 29.17
C LYS A 211 -8.42 29.88 27.75
N THR A 212 -9.48 29.84 26.97
CA THR A 212 -9.43 29.48 25.53
C THR A 212 -8.52 30.43 24.78
N GLU A 213 -7.55 29.94 24.04
CA GLU A 213 -6.63 30.72 23.24
C GLU A 213 -6.97 30.61 21.75
N GLY A 214 -7.76 31.55 21.25
CA GLY A 214 -8.07 31.71 19.82
C GLY A 214 -9.32 30.96 19.36
N PRO A 215 -9.65 31.11 18.08
CA PRO A 215 -10.88 30.58 17.51
C PRO A 215 -10.81 29.09 17.22
N LEU A 216 -11.98 28.48 17.16
CA LEU A 216 -12.22 27.17 16.60
C LEU A 216 -12.30 27.28 15.07
N HIS A 217 -11.45 26.56 14.37
CA HIS A 217 -11.50 26.46 12.91
C HIS A 217 -12.18 25.15 12.51
N VAL A 218 -13.24 25.24 11.72
CA VAL A 218 -13.93 24.12 11.10
C VAL A 218 -13.75 24.21 9.60
N LYS A 219 -13.17 23.19 8.98
CA LYS A 219 -12.96 23.12 7.53
C LYS A 219 -13.56 21.84 6.97
N VAL A 220 -14.18 21.95 5.80
CA VAL A 220 -14.56 20.80 4.99
C VAL A 220 -13.75 20.87 3.70
N ILE A 221 -12.98 19.82 3.42
CA ILE A 221 -12.22 19.70 2.17
C ILE A 221 -12.75 18.54 1.33
N ASP A 222 -12.56 18.62 0.03
CA ASP A 222 -12.79 17.50 -0.89
C ASP A 222 -11.54 16.64 -1.06
N TYR A 223 -11.64 15.57 -1.88
CA TYR A 223 -10.55 14.62 -2.11
C TYR A 223 -9.29 15.23 -2.76
N GLN A 224 -9.41 16.41 -3.37
CA GLN A 224 -8.27 17.16 -3.92
C GLN A 224 -7.61 18.06 -2.87
N GLY A 225 -8.16 18.12 -1.65
CA GLY A 225 -7.72 19.03 -0.61
C GLY A 225 -8.28 20.46 -0.77
N THR A 226 -9.21 20.66 -1.70
CA THR A 226 -9.85 21.96 -1.90
C THR A 226 -10.81 22.25 -0.76
N VAL A 227 -10.67 23.41 -0.12
CA VAL A 227 -11.62 23.85 0.92
C VAL A 227 -12.95 24.19 0.28
N VAL A 228 -13.96 23.37 0.56
CA VAL A 228 -15.33 23.55 0.05
C VAL A 228 -16.23 24.29 1.04
N MET A 229 -15.86 24.32 2.32
CA MET A 229 -16.51 25.09 3.36
C MET A 229 -15.52 25.39 4.50
N GLU A 230 -15.60 26.61 5.06
CA GLU A 230 -14.79 27.00 6.21
C GLU A 230 -15.62 27.84 7.17
N ARG A 231 -15.40 27.65 8.48
CA ARG A 231 -15.97 28.46 9.55
C ARG A 231 -14.88 28.76 10.58
N LYS A 232 -14.92 29.98 11.10
CA LYS A 232 -14.10 30.44 12.22
C LYS A 232 -15.05 30.88 13.32
N LEU A 233 -14.99 30.21 14.47
CA LEU A 233 -15.94 30.34 15.56
C LEU A 233 -15.20 30.72 16.84
N GLU A 234 -15.86 31.53 17.69
CA GLU A 234 -15.35 31.81 19.03
C GLU A 234 -16.18 30.96 20.01
N PRO A 235 -15.62 29.89 20.59
CA PRO A 235 -16.37 28.98 21.42
C PRO A 235 -16.68 29.58 22.80
N GLU A 236 -17.94 29.66 23.15
CA GLU A 236 -18.45 30.00 24.49
C GLU A 236 -18.84 28.70 25.19
N PHE A 237 -18.08 28.31 26.19
CA PHE A 237 -18.32 27.08 26.94
C PHE A 237 -19.36 27.31 28.01
N ASP A 238 -20.26 26.34 28.17
CA ASP A 238 -21.23 26.31 29.26
C ASP A 238 -20.53 26.04 30.62
N SER A 239 -21.31 26.07 31.72
CA SER A 239 -20.80 25.80 33.07
C SER A 239 -20.24 24.37 33.25
N GLY A 240 -20.47 23.48 32.32
CA GLY A 240 -19.90 22.12 32.28
C GLY A 240 -18.70 21.98 31.35
N GLY A 241 -18.17 23.11 30.84
CA GLY A 241 -17.01 23.09 29.92
C GLY A 241 -17.38 22.56 28.53
N LYS A 242 -18.64 22.63 28.09
CA LYS A 242 -19.06 22.11 26.78
C LYS A 242 -19.47 23.25 25.85
N TYR A 243 -19.15 23.05 24.55
CA TYR A 243 -19.56 23.92 23.45
C TYR A 243 -20.11 23.08 22.31
N GLY A 244 -21.15 23.52 21.66
CA GLY A 244 -21.79 22.85 20.51
C GLY A 244 -21.99 23.80 19.34
N TYR A 245 -21.80 23.33 18.13
CA TYR A 245 -22.07 24.03 16.89
C TYR A 245 -22.52 23.08 15.81
N SER A 246 -23.64 23.39 15.15
CA SER A 246 -24.18 22.57 14.07
C SER A 246 -24.23 23.35 12.77
N PHE A 247 -23.98 22.69 11.66
CA PHE A 247 -24.13 23.25 10.33
C PHE A 247 -24.57 22.19 9.33
N ARG A 248 -25.07 22.65 8.20
CA ARG A 248 -25.57 21.79 7.12
C ARG A 248 -24.67 21.86 5.90
N PHE A 249 -24.20 20.69 5.44
CA PHE A 249 -23.52 20.54 4.15
C PHE A 249 -24.58 20.26 3.07
N PRO A 250 -24.55 20.96 1.90
CA PRO A 250 -25.67 20.94 0.94
C PRO A 250 -26.02 19.57 0.36
N GLY A 251 -25.03 18.71 0.13
CA GLY A 251 -25.25 17.37 -0.45
C GLY A 251 -25.53 17.38 -1.95
N ASP A 252 -25.30 18.47 -2.65
CA ASP A 252 -25.59 18.69 -4.06
C ASP A 252 -24.51 18.16 -5.03
N ARG A 253 -23.38 17.73 -4.51
CA ARG A 253 -22.27 17.13 -5.24
C ARG A 253 -21.88 15.79 -4.66
N SER A 254 -21.53 14.83 -5.51
CA SER A 254 -21.00 13.54 -5.11
C SER A 254 -19.50 13.62 -4.78
N GLY A 255 -19.00 12.70 -4.00
CA GLY A 255 -17.57 12.60 -3.67
C GLY A 255 -17.32 12.35 -2.20
N TRP A 256 -16.07 12.52 -1.82
CA TRP A 256 -15.59 12.38 -0.45
C TRP A 256 -15.30 13.75 0.15
N PHE A 257 -15.59 13.87 1.44
CA PHE A 257 -15.42 15.09 2.20
C PHE A 257 -14.80 14.79 3.57
N MET A 258 -13.84 15.59 3.98
CA MET A 258 -13.25 15.52 5.32
C MET A 258 -13.57 16.80 6.09
N VAL A 259 -14.23 16.63 7.21
CA VAL A 259 -14.43 17.69 8.20
C VAL A 259 -13.24 17.69 9.14
N SER A 260 -12.59 18.82 9.30
CA SER A 260 -11.48 19.01 10.22
C SER A 260 -11.82 20.09 11.24
N VAL A 261 -11.56 19.82 12.50
CA VAL A 261 -11.74 20.74 13.61
C VAL A 261 -10.42 20.97 14.31
N SER A 262 -9.99 22.22 14.41
CA SER A 262 -8.74 22.60 15.06
C SER A 262 -8.86 23.84 15.90
N MET A 263 -8.18 23.85 17.04
CA MET A 263 -8.08 24.98 17.97
C MET A 263 -6.69 24.98 18.61
N LYS A 264 -6.15 26.14 18.96
CA LYS A 264 -4.84 26.23 19.61
C LYS A 264 -4.85 25.46 20.96
N GLY A 265 -3.89 24.60 21.18
CA GLY A 265 -3.80 23.77 22.38
C GLY A 265 -4.65 22.51 22.39
N ALA A 266 -5.28 22.17 21.25
CA ALA A 266 -6.01 20.93 21.07
C ALA A 266 -5.46 20.14 19.86
N PRO A 267 -5.54 18.80 19.87
CA PRO A 267 -5.28 17.99 18.66
C PRO A 267 -6.29 18.34 17.57
N VAL A 268 -5.86 18.21 16.31
CA VAL A 268 -6.76 18.32 15.16
C VAL A 268 -7.60 17.05 15.08
N HIS A 269 -8.92 17.20 15.02
CA HIS A 269 -9.85 16.09 14.85
C HIS A 269 -10.38 16.07 13.43
N HIS A 270 -10.59 14.85 12.91
CA HIS A 270 -11.12 14.64 11.57
C HIS A 270 -12.27 13.64 11.61
N ASN A 271 -13.26 13.84 10.75
CA ASN A 271 -14.24 12.82 10.37
C ASN A 271 -14.51 12.93 8.88
N THR A 272 -14.87 11.83 8.24
CA THR A 272 -15.09 11.80 6.80
C THR A 272 -16.44 11.23 6.44
N PHE A 273 -16.97 11.67 5.30
CA PHE A 273 -18.19 11.15 4.73
C PHE A 273 -18.14 11.13 3.20
N VAL A 274 -18.99 10.30 2.62
CA VAL A 274 -19.10 10.14 1.18
C VAL A 274 -20.54 10.42 0.75
N ILE A 275 -20.70 11.14 -0.34
CA ILE A 275 -21.97 11.34 -1.03
C ILE A 275 -21.92 10.57 -2.35
N THR A 276 -22.83 9.61 -2.55
CA THR A 276 -22.87 8.71 -3.68
C THR A 276 -23.98 9.06 -4.66
N ARG A 277 -23.78 8.71 -5.93
CA ARG A 277 -24.85 8.63 -6.93
C ARG A 277 -25.52 7.27 -6.87
N PRO A 278 -26.80 7.15 -7.30
CA PRO A 278 -27.43 5.85 -7.41
C PRO A 278 -26.57 4.88 -8.25
N PRO A 279 -26.33 3.65 -7.76
CA PRO A 279 -25.58 2.65 -8.51
C PRO A 279 -26.38 2.16 -9.74
N GLU A 280 -25.72 1.45 -10.63
CA GLU A 280 -26.41 0.76 -11.73
C GLU A 280 -27.35 -0.30 -11.14
N PRO A 281 -28.57 -0.43 -11.69
CA PRO A 281 -29.49 -1.46 -11.24
C PRO A 281 -28.95 -2.85 -11.63
N ALA A 282 -29.23 -3.86 -10.81
CA ALA A 282 -28.96 -5.24 -11.19
C ALA A 282 -29.85 -5.64 -12.36
N ILE A 283 -29.27 -6.24 -13.41
CA ILE A 283 -30.00 -6.78 -14.57
C ILE A 283 -29.64 -8.27 -14.75
N LYS A 284 -30.53 -9.02 -15.36
CA LYS A 284 -30.34 -10.45 -15.54
C LYS A 284 -29.23 -10.78 -16.53
N GLU A 285 -29.03 -9.92 -17.51
CA GLU A 285 -28.09 -10.10 -18.64
C GLU A 285 -26.63 -9.83 -18.25
N ALA A 286 -26.39 -9.17 -17.10
CA ALA A 286 -25.04 -8.81 -16.67
C ALA A 286 -24.74 -9.29 -15.26
N GLU A 287 -23.59 -9.94 -15.10
CA GLU A 287 -23.06 -10.26 -13.79
C GLU A 287 -22.44 -8.99 -13.16
N PRO A 288 -22.65 -8.72 -11.86
CA PRO A 288 -22.02 -7.60 -11.17
C PRO A 288 -20.50 -7.65 -11.26
N PHE A 289 -19.88 -6.50 -11.43
CA PHE A 289 -18.41 -6.44 -11.55
C PHE A 289 -17.69 -6.13 -10.23
N LEU A 290 -18.35 -5.36 -9.35
CA LEU A 290 -17.75 -4.85 -8.13
C LEU A 290 -17.84 -5.86 -6.98
N GLY A 291 -16.66 -6.18 -6.39
CA GLY A 291 -16.52 -6.99 -5.19
C GLY A 291 -15.66 -6.33 -4.13
N LEU A 292 -15.88 -6.71 -2.88
CA LEU A 292 -15.06 -6.34 -1.72
C LEU A 292 -14.79 -7.53 -0.84
N CYS A 293 -13.54 -7.66 -0.40
CA CYS A 293 -13.15 -8.62 0.61
C CYS A 293 -13.48 -8.06 2.01
N GLY A 294 -14.07 -8.88 2.89
CA GLY A 294 -14.35 -8.49 4.28
C GLY A 294 -15.56 -7.58 4.52
N GLY A 295 -16.42 -7.38 3.53
CA GLY A 295 -17.47 -6.35 3.48
C GLY A 295 -18.66 -6.42 4.44
N GLN A 296 -18.62 -7.27 5.43
CA GLN A 296 -19.80 -7.55 6.28
C GLN A 296 -20.17 -6.39 7.23
N ASN A 297 -19.26 -5.45 7.43
CA ASN A 297 -19.45 -4.36 8.40
C ASN A 297 -20.24 -3.17 7.84
N HIS A 298 -20.38 -3.07 6.50
CA HIS A 298 -20.96 -1.91 5.82
C HIS A 298 -21.90 -2.31 4.68
N ILE A 299 -22.87 -3.18 4.97
CA ILE A 299 -23.75 -3.77 3.95
C ILE A 299 -24.62 -2.73 3.24
N GLU A 300 -25.21 -1.78 3.98
CA GLU A 300 -26.03 -0.75 3.36
C GLU A 300 -25.20 0.26 2.59
N ALA A 301 -24.01 0.60 3.09
CA ALA A 301 -23.05 1.41 2.33
C ALA A 301 -22.64 0.71 1.03
N MET A 302 -22.36 -0.60 1.08
CA MET A 302 -22.02 -1.38 -0.11
C MET A 302 -23.10 -1.36 -1.17
N LYS A 303 -24.37 -1.51 -0.79
CA LYS A 303 -25.49 -1.37 -1.72
C LYS A 303 -25.50 0.00 -2.39
N ARG A 304 -25.29 1.07 -1.61
CA ARG A 304 -25.26 2.44 -2.11
C ARG A 304 -24.13 2.70 -3.08
N ILE A 305 -22.95 2.10 -2.87
CA ILE A 305 -21.83 2.25 -3.78
C ILE A 305 -21.86 1.29 -4.98
N GLY A 306 -22.77 0.32 -5.00
CA GLY A 306 -22.95 -0.61 -6.10
C GLY A 306 -22.17 -1.94 -5.97
N VAL A 307 -21.53 -2.19 -4.84
CA VAL A 307 -20.88 -3.48 -4.58
C VAL A 307 -21.94 -4.57 -4.45
N ARG A 308 -21.70 -5.71 -5.12
CA ARG A 308 -22.61 -6.85 -5.12
C ARG A 308 -21.94 -8.17 -4.79
N TRP A 309 -20.60 -8.27 -4.84
CA TRP A 309 -19.87 -9.47 -4.44
C TRP A 309 -19.34 -9.33 -3.02
N LEU A 310 -19.61 -10.35 -2.21
CA LEU A 310 -19.10 -10.50 -0.85
C LEU A 310 -18.24 -11.75 -0.76
N GLN A 311 -17.19 -11.72 0.06
CA GLN A 311 -16.33 -12.85 0.33
C GLN A 311 -16.52 -13.36 1.75
N LYS A 312 -16.55 -14.69 1.94
CA LYS A 312 -16.59 -15.37 3.24
C LYS A 312 -15.60 -16.51 3.29
N TYR A 313 -14.91 -16.65 4.40
CA TYR A 313 -14.04 -17.79 4.65
C TYR A 313 -14.84 -18.99 5.16
N LEU A 314 -14.61 -20.17 4.58
CA LEU A 314 -15.04 -21.47 5.10
C LEU A 314 -13.79 -22.13 5.70
N ALA A 315 -13.58 -21.93 6.99
CA ALA A 315 -12.38 -22.35 7.68
C ALA A 315 -12.67 -23.52 8.62
N TRP A 316 -12.23 -24.71 8.23
CA TRP A 316 -12.45 -25.93 9.01
C TRP A 316 -11.94 -25.78 10.44
N TYR A 317 -10.74 -25.22 10.62
CA TYR A 317 -10.12 -25.02 11.94
C TYR A 317 -10.90 -24.14 12.91
N MET A 318 -11.81 -23.29 12.41
CA MET A 318 -12.66 -22.42 13.23
C MET A 318 -14.07 -22.98 13.43
N MET A 319 -14.54 -23.79 12.49
CA MET A 319 -15.94 -24.21 12.40
C MET A 319 -16.20 -25.63 12.91
N GLU A 320 -15.15 -26.36 13.29
CA GLU A 320 -15.21 -27.66 13.94
C GLU A 320 -14.18 -27.74 15.07
N GLU A 321 -14.30 -26.86 16.07
CA GLU A 321 -13.39 -26.89 17.24
C GLU A 321 -13.46 -28.22 18.02
N VAL A 322 -14.64 -28.85 18.03
CA VAL A 322 -14.89 -30.17 18.62
C VAL A 322 -15.35 -31.11 17.53
N LYS A 323 -14.68 -32.24 17.41
CA LYS A 323 -14.95 -33.26 16.39
C LYS A 323 -16.45 -33.59 16.26
N GLY A 324 -16.99 -33.43 15.06
CA GLY A 324 -18.39 -33.69 14.72
C GLY A 324 -19.39 -32.63 15.15
N LYS A 325 -18.93 -31.52 15.74
CA LYS A 325 -19.76 -30.36 16.08
C LYS A 325 -19.41 -29.18 15.15
N TYR A 326 -20.27 -28.96 14.17
CA TYR A 326 -20.08 -27.93 13.16
C TYR A 326 -20.80 -26.64 13.55
N ASP A 327 -20.06 -25.53 13.62
CA ASP A 327 -20.58 -24.19 13.79
C ASP A 327 -20.22 -23.36 12.56
N PHE A 328 -21.11 -23.29 11.59
CA PHE A 328 -20.96 -22.48 10.40
C PHE A 328 -21.37 -21.02 10.65
N PHE A 329 -20.81 -20.42 11.67
CA PHE A 329 -21.17 -19.07 12.12
C PHE A 329 -21.13 -18.05 10.98
N GLY A 330 -22.16 -17.22 10.96
CA GLY A 330 -22.31 -16.10 10.01
C GLY A 330 -22.84 -16.47 8.62
N PHE A 331 -22.96 -17.76 8.23
CA PHE A 331 -23.50 -18.14 6.92
C PHE A 331 -25.01 -17.86 6.77
N ASP A 332 -25.76 -17.86 7.86
CA ASP A 332 -27.17 -17.44 7.81
C ASP A 332 -27.33 -15.99 7.41
N LYS A 333 -26.43 -15.10 7.88
CA LYS A 333 -26.41 -13.70 7.45
C LYS A 333 -26.14 -13.58 5.94
N PHE A 334 -25.24 -14.40 5.40
CA PHE A 334 -24.96 -14.39 3.95
C PHE A 334 -26.17 -14.89 3.14
N ARG A 335 -26.99 -15.78 3.68
CA ARG A 335 -28.26 -16.14 3.06
C ARG A 335 -29.22 -14.95 2.98
N GLU A 336 -29.28 -14.11 4.03
CA GLU A 336 -30.07 -12.87 4.00
C GLU A 336 -29.47 -11.81 3.04
N TYR A 337 -28.15 -11.68 2.97
CA TYR A 337 -27.50 -10.80 2.00
C TYR A 337 -27.77 -11.24 0.56
N LYS A 338 -27.79 -12.54 0.29
CA LYS A 338 -28.16 -13.07 -1.02
C LYS A 338 -29.57 -12.72 -1.43
N LYS A 339 -30.54 -12.78 -0.51
CA LYS A 339 -31.92 -12.31 -0.73
C LYS A 339 -31.98 -10.80 -1.09
N GLN A 340 -31.01 -10.03 -0.62
CA GLN A 340 -30.88 -8.61 -0.91
C GLN A 340 -30.13 -8.32 -2.24
N GLY A 341 -29.79 -9.35 -3.02
CA GLY A 341 -29.16 -9.23 -4.34
C GLY A 341 -27.65 -9.28 -4.34
N PHE A 342 -27.01 -9.63 -3.21
CA PHE A 342 -25.57 -9.90 -3.21
C PHE A 342 -25.25 -11.29 -3.80
N LYS A 343 -24.05 -11.40 -4.33
CA LYS A 343 -23.39 -12.64 -4.73
C LYS A 343 -22.37 -13.03 -3.67
N VAL A 344 -22.20 -14.30 -3.44
CA VAL A 344 -21.33 -14.83 -2.39
C VAL A 344 -20.25 -15.72 -2.97
N GLN A 345 -19.01 -15.32 -2.74
CA GLN A 345 -17.80 -16.08 -2.99
C GLN A 345 -17.29 -16.64 -1.66
N ILE A 346 -17.05 -17.92 -1.56
CA ILE A 346 -16.41 -18.49 -0.38
C ILE A 346 -14.99 -18.92 -0.66
N LEU A 347 -14.10 -18.65 0.29
CA LEU A 347 -12.75 -19.16 0.30
C LEU A 347 -12.69 -20.37 1.25
N VAL A 348 -12.53 -21.56 0.68
CA VAL A 348 -12.37 -22.81 1.40
C VAL A 348 -10.90 -22.96 1.81
N THR A 349 -10.58 -22.73 3.07
CA THR A 349 -9.19 -22.75 3.54
C THR A 349 -8.69 -24.16 3.82
N SER A 350 -7.38 -24.38 3.71
CA SER A 350 -6.74 -25.68 3.95
C SER A 350 -6.50 -26.00 5.43
N GLY A 351 -6.57 -25.00 6.32
CA GLY A 351 -6.23 -25.16 7.75
C GLY A 351 -7.12 -26.15 8.51
N VAL A 352 -6.58 -26.79 9.54
CA VAL A 352 -7.21 -27.89 10.25
C VAL A 352 -7.48 -27.60 11.73
N PRO A 353 -8.55 -28.17 12.34
CA PRO A 353 -8.82 -28.06 13.77
C PRO A 353 -7.73 -28.73 14.63
N ARG A 354 -7.59 -28.27 15.87
CA ARG A 354 -6.58 -28.81 16.81
C ARG A 354 -6.69 -30.32 17.03
N TRP A 355 -7.89 -30.84 17.13
CA TRP A 355 -8.10 -32.27 17.39
C TRP A 355 -7.65 -33.18 16.23
N VAL A 356 -7.35 -32.62 15.06
CA VAL A 356 -6.76 -33.30 13.90
C VAL A 356 -5.25 -33.49 14.04
N LEU A 357 -4.58 -32.58 14.76
CA LEU A 357 -3.12 -32.52 14.86
C LEU A 357 -2.59 -33.57 15.85
N THR A 358 -1.44 -34.15 15.52
CA THR A 358 -0.66 -34.94 16.48
C THR A 358 0.38 -34.06 17.16
N PRO A 359 0.86 -34.43 18.38
CA PRO A 359 1.93 -33.68 19.05
C PRO A 359 3.19 -33.51 18.21
N GLU A 360 3.51 -34.45 17.33
CA GLU A 360 4.64 -34.41 16.41
C GLU A 360 4.46 -33.31 15.35
N VAL A 361 3.23 -33.19 14.80
CA VAL A 361 2.89 -32.15 13.82
C VAL A 361 2.92 -30.77 14.48
N GLU A 362 2.38 -30.61 15.68
CA GLU A 362 2.46 -29.34 16.43
C GLU A 362 3.92 -28.95 16.71
N LYS A 363 4.75 -29.90 17.13
CA LYS A 363 6.18 -29.67 17.37
C LYS A 363 6.94 -29.29 16.09
N ALA A 364 6.63 -29.95 14.96
CA ALA A 364 7.22 -29.63 13.67
C ALA A 364 6.78 -28.25 13.18
N ALA A 365 5.50 -27.91 13.33
CA ALA A 365 4.98 -26.58 12.98
C ALA A 365 5.66 -25.47 13.77
N ALA A 366 5.81 -25.63 15.08
CA ALA A 366 6.51 -24.68 15.94
C ALA A 366 7.98 -24.48 15.53
N LYS A 367 8.68 -25.58 15.14
CA LYS A 367 10.06 -25.54 14.64
C LYS A 367 10.21 -24.68 13.36
N TYR A 368 9.20 -24.66 12.50
CA TYR A 368 9.20 -23.91 11.24
C TYR A 368 8.46 -22.59 11.32
N GLY A 369 8.00 -22.17 12.51
CA GLY A 369 7.24 -20.95 12.72
C GLY A 369 5.92 -20.94 11.93
N MET A 370 5.32 -22.10 11.73
CA MET A 370 4.04 -22.23 11.03
C MET A 370 2.88 -22.05 12.00
N ASP A 371 2.03 -21.09 11.70
CA ASP A 371 0.83 -20.85 12.46
C ASP A 371 -0.23 -21.94 12.21
N TYR A 372 -0.99 -22.22 13.22
CA TYR A 372 -2.10 -23.15 13.28
C TYR A 372 -3.06 -23.17 12.05
N PRO A 373 -3.49 -22.01 11.47
CA PRO A 373 -4.35 -22.01 10.30
C PRO A 373 -3.71 -22.53 9.01
N ARG A 374 -2.41 -22.73 8.99
CA ARG A 374 -1.61 -23.12 7.82
C ARG A 374 -1.24 -24.60 7.79
N LEU A 375 -1.68 -25.37 8.77
CA LEU A 375 -1.36 -26.77 8.86
C LEU A 375 -2.31 -27.61 7.99
N LEU A 376 -1.76 -28.63 7.36
CA LEU A 376 -2.51 -29.57 6.52
C LEU A 376 -2.95 -30.82 7.32
N PRO A 377 -4.07 -31.44 6.94
CA PRO A 377 -4.51 -32.67 7.58
C PRO A 377 -3.55 -33.82 7.26
N PRO A 378 -3.30 -34.74 8.20
CA PRO A 378 -2.76 -36.06 7.88
C PRO A 378 -3.71 -36.81 6.92
N GLU A 379 -3.17 -37.71 6.10
CA GLU A 379 -3.95 -38.36 5.07
C GLU A 379 -5.11 -39.18 5.62
N ASP A 380 -4.94 -39.82 6.79
CA ASP A 380 -5.97 -40.56 7.51
C ASP A 380 -7.12 -39.70 8.06
N LYS A 381 -6.97 -38.39 8.06
CA LYS A 381 -7.99 -37.43 8.50
C LYS A 381 -8.77 -36.78 7.33
N LEU A 382 -8.45 -37.08 6.09
CA LEU A 382 -9.15 -36.54 4.94
C LEU A 382 -10.64 -36.94 4.89
N GLU A 383 -11.05 -38.07 5.48
CA GLU A 383 -12.47 -38.39 5.60
C GLU A 383 -13.21 -37.45 6.56
N ASN A 384 -12.55 -36.92 7.60
CA ASN A 384 -13.16 -35.92 8.47
C ASN A 384 -13.38 -34.59 7.71
N TRP A 385 -12.42 -34.24 6.85
CA TRP A 385 -12.59 -33.11 5.92
C TRP A 385 -13.78 -33.30 4.99
N ARG A 386 -13.97 -34.50 4.43
CA ARG A 386 -15.13 -34.85 3.60
C ARG A 386 -16.44 -34.66 4.35
N MET A 387 -16.49 -35.11 5.61
CA MET A 387 -17.68 -34.98 6.46
C MET A 387 -18.00 -33.51 6.76
N PHE A 388 -16.97 -32.67 7.01
CA PHE A 388 -17.11 -31.25 7.19
C PHE A 388 -17.71 -30.60 5.93
N MET A 389 -17.11 -30.83 4.76
CA MET A 389 -17.60 -30.26 3.48
C MET A 389 -19.01 -30.75 3.17
N ARG A 390 -19.33 -32.02 3.39
CA ARG A 390 -20.68 -32.57 3.20
C ARG A 390 -21.71 -31.92 4.12
N SER A 391 -21.36 -31.69 5.37
CA SER A 391 -22.24 -30.98 6.32
C SER A 391 -22.49 -29.56 5.90
N PHE A 392 -21.44 -28.84 5.47
CA PHE A 392 -21.58 -27.50 4.95
C PHE A 392 -22.49 -27.45 3.71
N MET A 393 -22.24 -28.33 2.73
CA MET A 393 -23.01 -28.34 1.49
C MET A 393 -24.49 -28.62 1.70
N LYS A 394 -24.83 -29.55 2.62
CA LYS A 394 -26.24 -29.84 2.97
C LYS A 394 -26.97 -28.62 3.52
N GLN A 395 -26.27 -27.71 4.26
CA GLN A 395 -26.89 -26.61 4.93
C GLN A 395 -26.85 -25.29 4.12
N TYR A 396 -25.80 -25.06 3.31
CA TYR A 396 -25.49 -23.74 2.74
C TYR A 396 -25.20 -23.74 1.24
N LYS A 397 -25.49 -24.83 0.50
CA LYS A 397 -25.30 -24.85 -0.96
C LYS A 397 -26.06 -23.76 -1.71
N ASP A 398 -27.18 -23.26 -1.15
CA ASP A 398 -28.01 -22.20 -1.71
C ASP A 398 -27.41 -20.81 -1.53
N VAL A 399 -26.42 -20.66 -0.66
CA VAL A 399 -25.79 -19.38 -0.32
C VAL A 399 -24.68 -19.01 -1.31
N VAL A 400 -23.98 -19.98 -1.85
CA VAL A 400 -22.67 -19.76 -2.54
C VAL A 400 -22.85 -19.65 -4.04
N ASP A 401 -22.21 -18.64 -4.66
CA ASP A 401 -22.14 -18.45 -6.11
C ASP A 401 -20.78 -18.89 -6.69
N ILE A 402 -19.67 -18.75 -5.94
CA ILE A 402 -18.34 -19.24 -6.31
C ILE A 402 -17.68 -19.91 -5.11
N TYR A 403 -17.17 -21.11 -5.34
CA TYR A 403 -16.34 -21.85 -4.39
C TYR A 403 -14.87 -21.72 -4.79
N GLU A 404 -14.07 -21.08 -3.95
CA GLU A 404 -12.64 -20.94 -4.12
C GLU A 404 -11.91 -21.94 -3.23
N LEU A 405 -11.24 -22.91 -3.84
CA LEU A 405 -10.57 -24.00 -3.13
C LEU A 405 -9.12 -23.63 -2.85
N GLY A 406 -8.85 -23.17 -1.62
CA GLY A 406 -7.56 -22.72 -1.15
C GLY A 406 -7.27 -21.25 -1.50
N GLY A 407 -6.63 -20.53 -0.58
CA GLY A 407 -6.18 -19.15 -0.76
C GLY A 407 -4.68 -19.06 -0.65
N GLU A 408 -4.02 -18.47 -1.64
CA GLU A 408 -2.57 -18.29 -1.71
C GLU A 408 -1.80 -19.58 -1.31
N LEU A 409 -2.25 -20.74 -1.79
CA LEU A 409 -1.64 -22.03 -1.44
C LEU A 409 -0.15 -22.07 -1.79
N ASP A 410 0.27 -21.37 -2.83
CA ASP A 410 1.66 -21.20 -3.23
C ASP A 410 2.48 -20.42 -2.19
N ALA A 411 1.91 -19.40 -1.55
CA ALA A 411 2.57 -18.62 -0.50
C ALA A 411 2.53 -19.33 0.87
N LEU A 412 1.38 -19.93 1.22
CA LEU A 412 1.16 -20.57 2.52
C LEU A 412 2.05 -21.80 2.74
N LEU A 413 2.34 -22.56 1.69
CA LEU A 413 3.14 -23.80 1.76
C LEU A 413 4.66 -23.54 1.68
N GLY A 414 5.11 -22.31 1.81
CA GLY A 414 6.54 -21.97 1.86
C GLY A 414 7.29 -22.15 0.54
N LEU A 415 6.59 -22.03 -0.59
CA LEU A 415 7.07 -22.38 -1.93
C LEU A 415 8.05 -21.41 -2.56
N ASN A 416 8.63 -20.46 -1.82
CA ASN A 416 9.79 -19.69 -2.29
C ASN A 416 10.90 -20.57 -2.88
N THR A 417 11.01 -21.81 -2.41
CA THR A 417 11.99 -22.80 -2.91
C THR A 417 11.58 -23.35 -4.27
N TYR A 418 10.28 -23.57 -4.52
CA TYR A 418 9.77 -24.00 -5.83
C TYR A 418 10.07 -22.95 -6.90
N TYR A 419 9.76 -21.68 -6.66
CA TYR A 419 10.04 -20.61 -7.62
C TYR A 419 11.52 -20.41 -7.86
N LYS A 420 12.37 -20.50 -6.83
CA LYS A 420 13.83 -20.49 -7.00
C LYS A 420 14.33 -21.69 -7.83
N SER A 421 13.67 -22.84 -7.77
CA SER A 421 14.01 -23.99 -8.60
C SER A 421 13.66 -23.79 -10.07
N LEU A 422 12.64 -22.97 -10.38
CA LEU A 422 12.32 -22.59 -11.76
C LEU A 422 13.39 -21.67 -12.36
N ASP A 423 13.94 -20.77 -11.55
CA ASP A 423 15.04 -19.89 -11.97
C ASP A 423 16.39 -20.62 -12.07
N ASN A 424 16.59 -21.65 -11.22
CA ASN A 424 17.83 -22.41 -11.17
C ASN A 424 17.53 -23.92 -11.16
N LYS A 425 17.63 -24.55 -12.32
CA LYS A 425 17.33 -25.99 -12.53
C LYS A 425 18.16 -26.95 -11.67
N ASN A 426 19.23 -26.48 -11.02
CA ASN A 426 20.08 -27.26 -10.14
C ASN A 426 19.68 -27.17 -8.64
N MET A 427 18.67 -26.37 -8.29
CA MET A 427 18.16 -26.32 -6.92
C MET A 427 17.13 -27.44 -6.71
N VAL A 428 17.56 -28.55 -6.17
CA VAL A 428 16.71 -29.61 -5.67
C VAL A 428 16.56 -29.41 -4.16
N GLY A 429 15.45 -28.83 -3.70
CA GLY A 429 15.14 -28.68 -2.28
C GLY A 429 13.97 -29.60 -1.86
N PRO A 430 13.86 -29.97 -0.58
CA PRO A 430 12.82 -30.86 -0.07
C PRO A 430 11.39 -30.31 -0.16
N PHE A 431 11.20 -29.10 -0.66
CA PHE A 431 9.90 -28.43 -0.81
C PHE A 431 9.44 -28.27 -2.26
N VAL A 432 10.10 -28.88 -3.22
CA VAL A 432 9.63 -28.88 -4.60
C VAL A 432 8.50 -29.87 -4.73
N LEU A 433 7.24 -29.40 -4.64
CA LEU A 433 6.00 -30.18 -4.84
C LEU A 433 6.05 -31.54 -4.09
N GLY A 434 6.29 -31.53 -2.78
CA GLY A 434 6.38 -32.73 -1.95
C GLY A 434 5.02 -33.16 -1.40
N GLU A 435 5.05 -33.98 -0.35
CA GLU A 435 3.85 -34.57 0.32
C GLU A 435 2.79 -33.50 0.65
N SER A 436 3.19 -32.31 1.07
CA SER A 436 2.27 -31.20 1.35
C SER A 436 1.44 -30.78 0.14
N PHE A 437 2.03 -30.77 -1.07
CA PHE A 437 1.30 -30.50 -2.30
C PHE A 437 0.31 -31.62 -2.62
N ASP A 438 0.70 -32.87 -2.43
CA ASP A 438 -0.18 -34.01 -2.68
C ASP A 438 -1.35 -34.03 -1.70
N ILE A 439 -1.11 -33.74 -0.42
CA ILE A 439 -2.19 -33.70 0.59
C ILE A 439 -3.17 -32.57 0.27
N VAL A 440 -2.69 -31.35 -0.02
CA VAL A 440 -3.59 -30.21 -0.33
C VAL A 440 -4.37 -30.45 -1.61
N THR A 441 -3.76 -31.07 -2.62
CA THR A 441 -4.49 -31.42 -3.86
C THR A 441 -5.58 -32.45 -3.60
N LYS A 442 -5.34 -33.47 -2.76
CA LYS A 442 -6.36 -34.44 -2.32
C LYS A 442 -7.46 -33.77 -1.51
N GLN A 443 -7.10 -32.91 -0.56
CA GLN A 443 -8.04 -32.14 0.26
C GLN A 443 -8.99 -31.31 -0.59
N MET A 444 -8.46 -30.58 -1.56
CA MET A 444 -9.28 -29.73 -2.45
C MET A 444 -10.08 -30.54 -3.47
N ALA A 445 -9.58 -31.69 -3.92
CA ALA A 445 -10.34 -32.61 -4.76
C ALA A 445 -11.57 -33.16 -4.03
N ILE A 446 -11.43 -33.49 -2.75
CA ILE A 446 -12.57 -33.94 -1.91
C ILE A 446 -13.60 -32.81 -1.76
N ALA A 447 -13.16 -31.59 -1.54
CA ALA A 447 -14.07 -30.46 -1.49
C ALA A 447 -14.84 -30.28 -2.80
N ALA A 448 -14.14 -30.31 -3.95
CA ALA A 448 -14.78 -30.22 -5.27
C ALA A 448 -15.78 -31.33 -5.50
N GLU A 449 -15.47 -32.57 -5.10
CA GLU A 449 -16.37 -33.74 -5.19
C GLU A 449 -17.66 -33.51 -4.39
N GLU A 450 -17.57 -33.13 -3.11
CA GLU A 450 -18.75 -32.90 -2.27
C GLU A 450 -19.58 -31.70 -2.75
N ILE A 451 -18.94 -30.64 -3.30
CA ILE A 451 -19.63 -29.52 -3.94
C ILE A 451 -20.40 -29.98 -5.17
N ARG A 452 -19.78 -30.77 -6.08
CA ARG A 452 -20.40 -31.26 -7.31
C ARG A 452 -21.56 -32.21 -7.08
N LYS A 453 -21.53 -32.99 -5.99
CA LYS A 453 -22.65 -33.88 -5.60
C LYS A 453 -23.92 -33.09 -5.32
N GLU A 454 -23.80 -31.96 -4.68
CA GLU A 454 -24.93 -31.14 -4.25
C GLU A 454 -25.31 -30.06 -5.26
N VAL A 455 -24.30 -29.52 -6.01
CA VAL A 455 -24.44 -28.46 -7.02
C VAL A 455 -23.61 -28.87 -8.25
N PRO A 456 -24.19 -29.64 -9.21
CA PRO A 456 -23.45 -30.12 -10.38
C PRO A 456 -22.79 -29.03 -11.21
N ASP A 457 -23.44 -27.87 -11.35
CA ASP A 457 -22.98 -26.75 -12.17
C ASP A 457 -22.24 -25.68 -11.34
N ALA A 458 -21.80 -26.00 -10.12
CA ALA A 458 -21.10 -25.05 -9.26
C ALA A 458 -19.92 -24.37 -9.97
N ARG A 459 -19.74 -23.09 -9.73
CA ARG A 459 -18.52 -22.37 -10.13
C ARG A 459 -17.43 -22.66 -9.11
N ILE A 460 -16.41 -23.37 -9.53
CA ILE A 460 -15.29 -23.80 -8.68
C ILE A 460 -14.01 -23.19 -9.25
N SER A 461 -13.34 -22.40 -8.41
CA SER A 461 -11.98 -21.93 -8.60
C SER A 461 -11.03 -22.65 -7.66
N ALA A 462 -9.74 -22.63 -7.92
CA ALA A 462 -8.78 -23.23 -7.02
C ALA A 462 -7.44 -22.51 -7.00
N VAL A 463 -6.67 -22.79 -5.94
CA VAL A 463 -5.36 -22.23 -5.61
C VAL A 463 -5.43 -20.78 -5.16
N ARG A 464 -6.18 -19.92 -5.85
CA ARG A 464 -6.13 -18.47 -5.68
C ARG A 464 -4.68 -18.01 -5.49
N PRO A 465 -3.90 -18.02 -6.59
CA PRO A 465 -2.46 -17.85 -6.53
C PRO A 465 -2.07 -16.47 -6.05
N SER A 466 -0.99 -16.41 -5.27
CA SER A 466 -0.39 -15.16 -4.86
C SER A 466 0.25 -14.40 -6.05
N ASP A 467 0.59 -13.16 -5.81
CA ASP A 467 1.32 -12.32 -6.77
C ASP A 467 2.66 -12.94 -7.22
N VAL A 468 3.25 -13.81 -6.40
CA VAL A 468 4.50 -14.50 -6.75
C VAL A 468 4.29 -15.51 -7.87
N ASP A 469 3.24 -16.33 -7.82
CA ASP A 469 2.96 -17.32 -8.87
C ASP A 469 2.66 -16.67 -10.22
N ALA A 470 2.01 -15.49 -10.20
CA ALA A 470 1.76 -14.71 -11.41
C ALA A 470 3.03 -14.28 -12.14
N ARG A 471 4.13 -13.99 -11.42
CA ARG A 471 5.45 -13.65 -12.02
C ARG A 471 6.05 -14.82 -12.81
N TYR A 472 5.72 -16.05 -12.41
CA TYR A 472 6.14 -17.29 -13.06
C TYR A 472 5.03 -17.85 -13.98
N ALA A 473 4.14 -16.99 -14.49
CA ALA A 473 3.02 -17.36 -15.35
C ALA A 473 2.18 -18.52 -14.78
N TYR A 474 1.91 -18.44 -13.48
CA TYR A 474 1.10 -19.42 -12.72
C TYR A 474 1.67 -20.84 -12.76
N ALA A 475 2.97 -20.99 -12.56
CA ALA A 475 3.66 -22.27 -12.63
C ALA A 475 3.14 -23.28 -11.59
N TYR A 476 2.94 -22.85 -10.34
CA TYR A 476 2.35 -23.68 -9.27
C TYR A 476 0.89 -24.03 -9.56
N SER A 477 0.09 -23.04 -9.94
CA SER A 477 -1.31 -23.26 -10.32
C SER A 477 -1.41 -24.25 -11.46
N ARG A 478 -0.53 -24.23 -12.47
CA ARG A 478 -0.50 -25.23 -13.55
C ARG A 478 -0.33 -26.64 -13.02
N GLU A 479 0.60 -26.86 -12.08
CA GLU A 479 0.80 -28.18 -11.49
C GLU A 479 -0.44 -28.65 -10.71
N PHE A 480 -1.09 -27.75 -9.98
CA PHE A 480 -2.33 -28.05 -9.28
C PHE A 480 -3.47 -28.39 -10.26
N PHE A 481 -3.64 -27.60 -11.32
CA PHE A 481 -4.68 -27.83 -12.34
C PHE A 481 -4.46 -29.13 -13.13
N LYS A 482 -3.22 -29.58 -13.33
CA LYS A 482 -2.95 -30.88 -13.94
C LYS A 482 -3.61 -32.03 -13.16
N LYS A 483 -3.69 -31.90 -11.82
CA LYS A 483 -4.31 -32.90 -10.95
C LYS A 483 -5.82 -32.69 -10.80
N ASN A 484 -6.28 -31.49 -10.57
CA ASN A 484 -7.63 -31.15 -10.16
C ASN A 484 -8.46 -30.36 -11.17
N GLY A 485 -7.88 -29.99 -12.31
CA GLY A 485 -8.50 -29.05 -13.27
C GLY A 485 -9.83 -29.54 -13.87
N LYS A 486 -10.07 -30.87 -13.87
CA LYS A 486 -11.34 -31.46 -14.35
C LYS A 486 -12.58 -30.93 -13.60
N ASP A 487 -12.40 -30.44 -12.37
CA ASP A 487 -13.48 -29.94 -11.52
C ASP A 487 -13.51 -28.41 -11.47
N ILE A 488 -12.50 -27.73 -12.03
CA ILE A 488 -12.32 -26.28 -12.00
C ILE A 488 -12.87 -25.66 -13.28
N ASN A 489 -13.77 -24.68 -13.15
CA ASN A 489 -14.40 -24.01 -14.29
C ASN A 489 -14.34 -22.48 -14.26
N CYS A 490 -13.69 -21.89 -13.24
CA CYS A 490 -13.29 -20.50 -13.19
C CYS A 490 -11.94 -20.36 -12.46
N PHE A 491 -11.29 -19.19 -12.58
CA PHE A 491 -9.99 -18.98 -11.97
C PHE A 491 -9.92 -17.59 -11.32
N GLY A 492 -9.93 -17.57 -9.99
CA GLY A 492 -9.69 -16.41 -9.16
C GLY A 492 -8.19 -16.20 -8.96
N ILE A 493 -7.71 -14.99 -9.13
CA ILE A 493 -6.29 -14.63 -8.94
C ILE A 493 -6.15 -13.46 -7.99
N ASP A 494 -5.14 -13.48 -7.14
CA ASP A 494 -4.74 -12.32 -6.37
C ASP A 494 -3.77 -11.49 -7.22
N CYS A 495 -4.00 -10.21 -7.24
CA CYS A 495 -3.28 -9.30 -8.11
C CYS A 495 -2.92 -8.02 -7.36
N TYR A 496 -1.72 -8.02 -6.76
CA TYR A 496 -1.19 -6.83 -6.11
C TYR A 496 -0.16 -6.18 -7.03
N PRO A 497 -0.49 -5.03 -7.62
CA PRO A 497 0.44 -4.35 -8.54
C PRO A 497 1.70 -3.87 -7.82
N GLN A 498 2.81 -3.78 -8.55
CA GLN A 498 4.07 -3.25 -8.03
C GLN A 498 4.32 -1.84 -8.57
N PRO A 499 4.75 -0.89 -7.77
CA PRO A 499 4.92 -0.96 -6.32
C PRO A 499 3.56 -1.05 -5.60
N ARG A 500 3.50 -1.83 -4.54
CA ARG A 500 2.27 -1.95 -3.70
C ARG A 500 1.96 -0.67 -2.92
N TRP A 501 2.98 0.18 -2.78
CA TRP A 501 2.96 1.40 -1.99
C TRP A 501 2.40 2.57 -2.77
N ILE A 502 1.54 3.33 -2.13
CA ILE A 502 1.08 4.62 -2.62
C ILE A 502 1.85 5.71 -1.89
N GLY A 503 2.48 6.60 -2.64
CA GLY A 503 3.16 7.77 -2.12
C GLY A 503 3.42 8.82 -3.20
N PRO A 504 3.58 10.08 -2.83
CA PRO A 504 3.89 11.13 -3.78
C PRO A 504 5.16 10.80 -4.56
N GLY A 505 5.11 10.97 -5.87
CA GLY A 505 6.23 10.73 -6.77
C GLY A 505 6.50 9.26 -7.13
N GLN A 506 5.72 8.31 -6.59
CA GLN A 506 5.73 6.94 -7.11
C GLN A 506 5.01 6.90 -8.46
N PRO A 507 5.64 6.38 -9.52
CA PRO A 507 4.99 6.32 -10.82
C PRO A 507 3.74 5.43 -10.74
N ALA A 508 2.60 5.98 -11.11
CA ALA A 508 1.34 5.24 -11.24
C ALA A 508 1.35 4.24 -12.40
N THR A 509 2.41 4.23 -13.16
CA THR A 509 2.56 3.50 -14.41
C THR A 509 2.99 2.06 -14.18
N GLY A 510 2.31 1.15 -14.85
CA GLY A 510 2.65 -0.28 -14.92
C GLY A 510 1.67 -1.21 -14.23
N THR A 511 0.93 -0.74 -13.24
CA THR A 511 0.09 -1.61 -12.42
C THR A 511 -1.16 -2.12 -13.14
N GLU A 512 -1.87 -1.24 -13.81
CA GLU A 512 -3.01 -1.64 -14.64
C GLU A 512 -2.59 -2.28 -15.97
N GLN A 513 -1.38 -2.06 -16.45
CA GLN A 513 -0.87 -2.67 -17.69
C GLN A 513 -0.58 -4.16 -17.51
N ASP A 514 -0.12 -4.58 -16.34
CA ASP A 514 0.11 -5.98 -16.01
C ASP A 514 -1.18 -6.82 -16.03
N LEU A 515 -2.35 -6.22 -15.82
CA LEU A 515 -3.63 -6.94 -15.82
C LEU A 515 -3.89 -7.71 -17.12
N ALA A 516 -3.51 -7.16 -18.27
CA ALA A 516 -3.68 -7.83 -19.56
C ALA A 516 -2.82 -9.11 -19.65
N LYS A 517 -1.56 -9.05 -19.19
CA LYS A 517 -0.66 -10.20 -19.14
C LYS A 517 -1.18 -11.26 -18.17
N ARG A 518 -1.54 -10.86 -16.96
CA ARG A 518 -2.06 -11.76 -15.91
C ARG A 518 -3.34 -12.45 -16.36
N TYR A 519 -4.27 -11.71 -16.97
CA TYR A 519 -5.48 -12.30 -17.56
C TYR A 519 -5.16 -13.33 -18.64
N LYS A 520 -4.27 -12.99 -19.59
CA LYS A 520 -3.85 -13.89 -20.66
C LYS A 520 -3.24 -15.18 -20.11
N ASP A 521 -2.32 -15.06 -19.15
CA ASP A 521 -1.63 -16.20 -18.56
C ASP A 521 -2.60 -17.08 -17.75
N ALA A 522 -3.46 -16.48 -16.92
CA ALA A 522 -4.48 -17.19 -16.14
C ALA A 522 -5.49 -17.91 -17.07
N LYS A 523 -5.96 -17.23 -18.09
CA LYS A 523 -6.88 -17.82 -19.08
C LYS A 523 -6.25 -18.97 -19.84
N ALA A 524 -4.97 -18.91 -20.17
CA ALA A 524 -4.24 -20.01 -20.79
C ALA A 524 -4.18 -21.25 -19.88
N VAL A 525 -3.92 -21.07 -18.58
CA VAL A 525 -3.93 -22.16 -17.60
C VAL A 525 -5.32 -22.79 -17.51
N LEU A 526 -6.36 -21.98 -17.36
CA LEU A 526 -7.74 -22.46 -17.25
C LEU A 526 -8.18 -23.18 -18.54
N ALA A 527 -7.86 -22.64 -19.70
CA ALA A 527 -8.22 -23.26 -21.00
C ALA A 527 -7.49 -24.59 -21.25
N GLN A 528 -6.25 -24.72 -20.78
CA GLN A 528 -5.45 -25.93 -21.01
C GLN A 528 -5.80 -27.05 -20.05
N TYR A 529 -6.11 -26.77 -18.78
CA TYR A 529 -6.23 -27.74 -17.71
C TYR A 529 -7.60 -27.74 -17.02
N GLY A 530 -8.38 -26.67 -17.10
CA GLY A 530 -9.71 -26.52 -16.54
C GLY A 530 -10.83 -26.77 -17.53
N LYS A 531 -12.06 -26.43 -17.16
CA LYS A 531 -13.28 -26.62 -18.00
C LYS A 531 -14.02 -25.33 -18.35
N GLY A 532 -13.51 -24.18 -17.97
CA GLY A 532 -14.18 -22.90 -18.13
C GLY A 532 -13.33 -21.85 -18.81
N SER A 533 -13.83 -20.64 -18.82
CA SER A 533 -13.15 -19.49 -19.43
C SER A 533 -13.15 -18.25 -18.54
N ASP A 534 -13.78 -18.33 -17.37
CA ASP A 534 -14.00 -17.16 -16.52
C ASP A 534 -12.82 -16.94 -15.59
N VAL A 535 -12.15 -15.79 -15.76
CA VAL A 535 -11.09 -15.32 -14.88
C VAL A 535 -11.59 -14.08 -14.14
N TYR A 536 -11.35 -13.99 -12.85
CA TYR A 536 -11.70 -12.85 -12.02
C TYR A 536 -10.58 -12.52 -11.05
N ILE A 537 -10.57 -11.29 -10.54
CA ILE A 537 -9.62 -10.87 -9.52
C ILE A 537 -10.26 -11.10 -8.15
N ALA A 538 -9.69 -12.01 -7.37
CA ALA A 538 -10.18 -12.38 -6.05
C ALA A 538 -9.69 -11.44 -4.94
N GLU A 539 -8.49 -10.88 -5.11
CA GLU A 539 -7.95 -9.80 -4.28
C GLU A 539 -7.16 -8.79 -5.11
N TYR A 540 -7.37 -7.52 -4.83
CA TYR A 540 -6.66 -6.40 -5.44
C TYR A 540 -6.56 -5.24 -4.47
N GLY A 541 -5.43 -4.58 -4.35
CA GLY A 541 -5.32 -3.42 -3.48
C GLY A 541 -3.94 -2.78 -3.46
N TYR A 542 -3.88 -1.64 -2.78
CA TYR A 542 -2.66 -0.86 -2.55
C TYR A 542 -2.52 -0.51 -1.09
N PHE A 543 -1.29 -0.37 -0.63
CA PHE A 543 -0.97 0.07 0.72
C PHE A 543 -0.90 1.60 0.81
N ILE A 544 -1.55 2.16 1.81
CA ILE A 544 -1.37 3.55 2.26
C ILE A 544 -0.70 3.50 3.64
N ASP A 545 0.26 4.38 3.92
CA ASP A 545 0.80 4.54 5.26
C ASP A 545 -0.31 5.02 6.22
N PHE A 546 -0.36 4.49 7.42
CA PHE A 546 -1.34 4.88 8.45
C PHE A 546 -1.34 6.38 8.77
N ASN A 547 -0.17 7.01 8.72
CA ASN A 547 -0.04 8.43 8.99
C ASN A 547 -0.59 9.30 7.85
N GLU A 548 -0.80 8.70 6.66
CA GLU A 548 -1.18 9.40 5.44
C GLU A 548 -2.67 9.22 5.08
N VAL A 549 -3.45 8.52 5.89
CA VAL A 549 -4.89 8.28 5.62
C VAL A 549 -5.76 9.55 5.66
N THR A 550 -5.20 10.67 6.10
CA THR A 550 -5.83 12.00 6.03
C THR A 550 -5.11 12.95 5.07
N ASN A 551 -4.06 12.49 4.37
CA ASN A 551 -3.31 13.28 3.41
C ASN A 551 -3.93 13.19 2.01
N PRO A 552 -4.50 14.29 1.46
CA PRO A 552 -5.17 14.26 0.16
C PRO A 552 -4.30 13.77 -1.00
N ALA A 553 -2.98 14.03 -0.98
CA ALA A 553 -2.10 13.62 -2.06
C ALA A 553 -1.99 12.08 -2.17
N TYR A 554 -1.87 11.38 -1.04
CA TYR A 554 -1.88 9.91 -1.01
C TYR A 554 -3.25 9.34 -1.36
N LEU A 555 -4.31 9.98 -0.88
CA LEU A 555 -5.67 9.55 -1.14
C LEU A 555 -6.08 9.73 -2.60
N GLN A 556 -5.60 10.79 -3.27
CA GLN A 556 -5.78 10.97 -4.73
C GLN A 556 -5.16 9.84 -5.52
N GLU A 557 -3.95 9.42 -5.15
CA GLU A 557 -3.27 8.32 -5.82
C GLU A 557 -4.03 6.99 -5.66
N GLN A 558 -4.61 6.71 -4.48
CA GLN A 558 -5.48 5.55 -4.29
C GLN A 558 -6.70 5.61 -5.23
N VAL A 559 -7.34 6.76 -5.35
CA VAL A 559 -8.47 6.99 -6.26
C VAL A 559 -8.08 6.72 -7.71
N ASN A 560 -6.94 7.27 -8.15
CA ASN A 560 -6.44 7.12 -9.52
C ASN A 560 -6.24 5.65 -9.86
N ARG A 561 -5.48 4.93 -9.03
CA ARG A 561 -5.17 3.53 -9.25
C ARG A 561 -6.40 2.64 -9.16
N LEU A 562 -7.29 2.87 -8.18
CA LEU A 562 -8.53 2.14 -8.07
C LEU A 562 -9.37 2.27 -9.35
N ALA A 563 -9.67 3.50 -9.75
CA ALA A 563 -10.54 3.75 -10.89
C ALA A 563 -9.98 3.15 -12.20
N ARG A 564 -8.68 3.39 -12.48
CA ARG A 564 -8.01 2.86 -13.68
C ARG A 564 -7.96 1.33 -13.69
N SER A 565 -7.73 0.71 -12.54
CA SER A 565 -7.67 -0.76 -12.42
C SER A 565 -9.01 -1.42 -12.70
N TYR A 566 -10.12 -0.88 -12.18
CA TYR A 566 -11.47 -1.40 -12.50
C TYR A 566 -11.80 -1.25 -13.99
N LEU A 567 -11.46 -0.10 -14.57
CA LEU A 567 -11.63 0.14 -16.01
C LEU A 567 -10.85 -0.89 -16.83
N LYS A 568 -9.56 -1.07 -16.51
CA LYS A 568 -8.68 -1.98 -17.24
C LYS A 568 -9.05 -3.45 -17.04
N ALA A 569 -9.41 -3.86 -15.83
CA ALA A 569 -9.86 -5.22 -15.54
C ALA A 569 -11.09 -5.59 -16.38
N LYS A 570 -12.05 -4.66 -16.54
CA LYS A 570 -13.22 -4.86 -17.41
C LYS A 570 -12.82 -5.00 -18.88
N LEU A 571 -11.92 -4.13 -19.36
CA LEU A 571 -11.44 -4.13 -20.76
C LEU A 571 -10.73 -5.43 -21.14
N VAL A 572 -9.93 -6.00 -20.26
CA VAL A 572 -9.21 -7.24 -20.55
C VAL A 572 -10.10 -8.47 -20.45
N GLY A 573 -11.32 -8.36 -19.93
CA GLY A 573 -12.32 -9.42 -19.86
C GLY A 573 -12.43 -10.14 -18.52
N MET A 574 -11.89 -9.59 -17.44
CA MET A 574 -12.15 -10.09 -16.09
C MET A 574 -13.65 -10.06 -15.79
N LYS A 575 -14.14 -11.04 -15.06
CA LYS A 575 -15.57 -11.15 -14.70
C LYS A 575 -15.98 -10.29 -13.52
N SER A 576 -15.09 -10.16 -12.54
CA SER A 576 -15.24 -9.26 -11.39
C SER A 576 -13.86 -8.84 -10.86
N LEU A 577 -13.84 -7.80 -10.04
CA LEU A 577 -12.68 -7.37 -9.28
C LEU A 577 -13.10 -7.11 -7.84
N HIS A 578 -12.42 -7.80 -6.91
CA HIS A 578 -12.65 -7.69 -5.49
C HIS A 578 -11.53 -6.88 -4.86
N TRP A 579 -11.87 -5.71 -4.33
CA TRP A 579 -10.90 -4.90 -3.61
C TRP A 579 -10.61 -5.49 -2.23
N PHE A 580 -9.36 -5.59 -1.86
CA PHE A 580 -8.91 -5.96 -0.54
C PHE A 580 -8.43 -4.71 0.19
N THR A 581 -9.18 -4.18 1.14
CA THR A 581 -10.33 -4.72 1.84
C THR A 581 -11.31 -3.60 2.23
N THR A 582 -12.39 -3.88 2.94
CA THR A 582 -13.28 -2.83 3.50
C THR A 582 -12.58 -2.02 4.56
N ASP A 583 -12.36 -2.61 5.71
CA ASP A 583 -11.70 -1.99 6.84
C ASP A 583 -10.26 -2.48 6.99
N ASN A 584 -9.53 -1.86 7.90
CA ASN A 584 -8.20 -2.31 8.25
C ASN A 584 -8.25 -3.74 8.83
N THR A 585 -7.50 -4.65 8.26
CA THR A 585 -7.52 -6.08 8.59
C THR A 585 -6.50 -6.48 9.65
N GLY A 586 -6.10 -5.61 10.56
CA GLY A 586 -5.14 -5.98 11.61
C GLY A 586 -3.70 -6.18 11.13
N LEU A 587 -3.37 -5.72 9.93
CA LEU A 587 -1.98 -5.53 9.49
C LEU A 587 -1.31 -4.36 10.23
N GLU A 588 -1.87 -3.95 11.31
CA GLU A 588 -1.52 -2.78 12.13
C GLU A 588 -0.11 -2.83 12.73
N GLY A 589 0.45 -4.01 12.92
CA GLY A 589 1.88 -4.13 13.23
C GLY A 589 2.80 -3.74 12.06
N LYS A 590 2.22 -3.58 10.87
CA LYS A 590 2.93 -3.10 9.67
C LYS A 590 2.28 -1.80 9.27
N ARG A 591 2.70 -0.69 9.62
CA ARG A 591 2.51 0.69 9.16
C ARG A 591 1.60 0.96 7.92
N TYR A 592 0.76 -0.01 7.45
CA TYR A 592 0.13 -0.01 6.15
C TYR A 592 -1.33 -0.41 6.17
N HIS A 593 -2.16 0.39 5.52
CA HIS A 593 -3.58 0.22 5.39
C HIS A 593 -3.97 -0.08 3.93
N MET A 594 -4.79 -1.12 3.73
CA MET A 594 -5.32 -1.48 2.42
C MET A 594 -6.82 -1.21 2.28
N GLY A 595 -7.51 -0.95 3.40
CA GLY A 595 -8.94 -0.72 3.42
C GLY A 595 -9.37 0.56 2.70
N ILE A 596 -10.64 0.62 2.36
CA ILE A 596 -11.29 1.83 1.85
C ILE A 596 -12.11 2.55 2.93
N TRP A 597 -12.18 1.99 4.13
CA TRP A 597 -12.58 2.66 5.37
C TRP A 597 -11.43 2.65 6.37
N TRP A 598 -11.26 3.73 7.08
CA TRP A 598 -10.32 3.89 8.18
C TRP A 598 -11.08 4.23 9.45
N ARG A 599 -11.11 3.33 10.43
CA ARG A 599 -11.82 3.55 11.71
C ARG A 599 -13.26 4.04 11.49
N HIS A 600 -14.01 3.37 10.65
CA HIS A 600 -15.37 3.72 10.20
C HIS A 600 -15.47 5.01 9.36
N MET A 601 -14.38 5.70 9.13
CA MET A 601 -14.31 6.85 8.22
C MET A 601 -14.08 6.35 6.77
N PRO A 602 -14.97 6.62 5.82
CA PRO A 602 -14.74 6.25 4.42
C PRO A 602 -13.59 7.07 3.84
N LEU A 603 -12.73 6.42 3.05
CA LEU A 603 -11.70 7.07 2.24
C LEU A 603 -12.27 7.48 0.88
N PRO A 604 -11.62 8.37 0.11
CA PRO A 604 -12.09 8.80 -1.22
C PRO A 604 -12.31 7.65 -2.20
N ALA A 605 -11.60 6.56 -2.01
CA ALA A 605 -11.78 5.32 -2.78
C ALA A 605 -13.23 4.78 -2.76
N VAL A 606 -13.99 5.00 -1.68
CA VAL A 606 -15.41 4.61 -1.59
C VAL A 606 -16.26 5.37 -2.61
N ALA A 607 -16.06 6.69 -2.73
CA ALA A 607 -16.75 7.50 -3.72
C ALA A 607 -16.34 7.15 -5.14
N ALA A 608 -15.04 6.97 -5.39
CA ALA A 608 -14.52 6.59 -6.69
C ALA A 608 -15.03 5.20 -7.14
N LEU A 609 -15.14 4.24 -6.20
CA LEU A 609 -15.70 2.91 -6.46
C LEU A 609 -17.18 3.00 -6.90
N ASN A 610 -17.99 3.86 -6.26
CA ASN A 610 -19.36 4.11 -6.69
C ASN A 610 -19.41 4.59 -8.15
N ILE A 611 -18.57 5.53 -8.54
CA ILE A 611 -18.62 6.12 -9.89
C ILE A 611 -18.05 5.17 -10.93
N VAL A 612 -16.91 4.52 -10.67
CA VAL A 612 -16.35 3.55 -11.62
C VAL A 612 -17.27 2.34 -11.79
N GLY A 613 -17.99 1.93 -10.74
CA GLY A 613 -19.03 0.90 -10.80
C GLY A 613 -20.11 1.27 -11.82
N ARG A 614 -20.56 2.50 -11.82
CA ARG A 614 -21.51 2.99 -12.82
C ARG A 614 -20.95 2.95 -14.26
N VAL A 615 -19.64 2.91 -14.44
CA VAL A 615 -19.01 2.74 -15.76
C VAL A 615 -18.90 1.26 -16.14
N VAL A 616 -18.44 0.40 -15.24
CA VAL A 616 -18.07 -0.99 -15.59
C VAL A 616 -19.20 -2.01 -15.40
N ASP A 617 -20.23 -1.71 -14.59
CA ASP A 617 -21.41 -2.58 -14.47
C ASP A 617 -22.34 -2.46 -15.68
N ASN A 618 -23.09 -3.51 -15.95
CA ASN A 618 -24.05 -3.59 -17.07
C ASN A 618 -23.43 -3.29 -18.45
N VAL A 619 -22.15 -3.60 -18.63
CA VAL A 619 -21.45 -3.41 -19.89
C VAL A 619 -21.68 -4.62 -20.79
N ARG A 620 -22.25 -4.38 -21.98
CA ARG A 620 -22.45 -5.37 -23.05
C ARG A 620 -21.18 -5.56 -23.87
N GLU A 621 -20.51 -4.45 -24.20
CA GLU A 621 -19.31 -4.42 -25.02
C GLU A 621 -18.38 -3.29 -24.57
N CYS A 622 -17.08 -3.48 -24.70
CA CYS A 622 -16.08 -2.45 -24.40
C CYS A 622 -14.85 -2.61 -25.28
N ALA A 623 -14.15 -1.50 -25.50
CA ALA A 623 -12.88 -1.50 -26.22
C ALA A 623 -11.91 -0.47 -25.63
N GLU A 624 -10.65 -0.83 -25.61
CA GLU A 624 -9.54 0.11 -25.44
C GLU A 624 -9.12 0.64 -26.81
N ILE A 625 -8.87 1.95 -26.88
CA ILE A 625 -8.38 2.60 -28.09
C ILE A 625 -6.90 2.92 -27.86
N PRO A 626 -5.97 2.21 -28.51
CA PRO A 626 -4.53 2.42 -28.33
C PRO A 626 -4.11 3.72 -29.05
N PHE A 627 -4.36 4.84 -28.38
CA PHE A 627 -4.10 6.17 -28.95
C PHE A 627 -2.67 6.66 -28.66
N SER A 628 -2.21 6.49 -27.43
CA SER A 628 -0.89 6.89 -26.95
C SER A 628 -0.44 5.98 -25.80
N GLU A 629 0.88 5.76 -25.66
CA GLU A 629 1.44 5.03 -24.52
C GLU A 629 1.27 5.78 -23.18
N ASN A 630 1.00 7.09 -23.25
CA ASN A 630 0.88 7.95 -22.09
C ASN A 630 -0.57 8.24 -21.68
N MET A 631 -1.54 7.63 -22.35
CA MET A 631 -2.96 7.86 -22.11
C MET A 631 -3.73 6.56 -22.09
N GLY A 632 -4.71 6.48 -21.20
CA GLY A 632 -5.79 5.51 -21.28
C GLY A 632 -6.99 6.11 -22.01
N VAL A 633 -7.48 5.39 -23.00
CA VAL A 633 -8.67 5.75 -23.78
C VAL A 633 -9.54 4.51 -23.96
N ALA A 634 -10.76 4.55 -23.45
CA ALA A 634 -11.64 3.39 -23.45
C ALA A 634 -13.12 3.78 -23.69
N VAL A 635 -13.90 2.84 -24.21
CA VAL A 635 -15.34 3.00 -24.42
C VAL A 635 -16.08 1.77 -23.90
N TYR A 636 -17.20 2.00 -23.21
CA TYR A 636 -18.07 0.99 -22.61
C TYR A 636 -19.50 1.19 -23.09
N GLY A 637 -20.05 0.22 -23.81
CA GLY A 637 -21.44 0.19 -24.24
C GLY A 637 -22.31 -0.59 -23.26
N LYS A 638 -23.41 0.01 -22.83
CA LYS A 638 -24.33 -0.55 -21.84
C LYS A 638 -25.44 -1.38 -22.51
N TYR A 639 -26.00 -2.33 -21.76
CA TYR A 639 -27.17 -3.11 -22.20
C TYR A 639 -28.41 -2.23 -22.48
N ASP A 640 -28.55 -1.10 -21.83
CA ASP A 640 -29.66 -0.18 -22.01
C ASP A 640 -29.45 0.84 -23.14
N GLY A 641 -28.39 0.69 -23.93
CA GLY A 641 -28.07 1.56 -25.06
C GLY A 641 -27.37 2.87 -24.69
N ARG A 642 -27.01 3.09 -23.44
CA ARG A 642 -26.07 4.17 -23.07
C ARG A 642 -24.63 3.80 -23.44
N ALA A 643 -23.76 4.79 -23.53
CA ALA A 643 -22.32 4.57 -23.67
C ALA A 643 -21.51 5.51 -22.80
N VAL A 644 -20.36 5.04 -22.34
CA VAL A 644 -19.44 5.79 -21.51
C VAL A 644 -18.03 5.68 -22.07
N GLY A 645 -17.38 6.81 -22.29
CA GLY A 645 -15.95 6.88 -22.56
C GLY A 645 -15.17 7.17 -21.28
N ALA A 646 -13.96 6.67 -21.19
CA ALA A 646 -13.03 7.01 -20.12
C ALA A 646 -11.71 7.50 -20.72
N LEU A 647 -11.20 8.61 -20.20
CA LEU A 647 -9.98 9.28 -20.66
C LEU A 647 -9.13 9.65 -19.44
N TRP A 648 -7.84 9.28 -19.45
CA TRP A 648 -6.91 9.64 -18.36
C TRP A 648 -5.47 9.70 -18.83
N SER A 649 -4.61 10.45 -18.11
CA SER A 649 -3.17 10.38 -18.28
C SER A 649 -2.59 9.19 -17.49
N LEU A 650 -1.56 8.57 -18.01
CA LEU A 650 -0.79 7.52 -17.33
C LEU A 650 0.44 8.08 -16.59
N LYS A 651 0.67 9.39 -16.66
CA LYS A 651 1.84 10.06 -16.06
C LYS A 651 1.44 11.30 -15.28
N PRO A 652 2.00 11.51 -14.08
CA PRO A 652 1.68 12.69 -13.25
C PRO A 652 2.09 14.02 -13.89
N ASP A 653 3.15 14.04 -14.66
CA ASP A 653 3.72 15.21 -15.34
C ASP A 653 3.24 15.39 -16.79
N PHE A 654 2.30 14.56 -17.23
CA PHE A 654 1.73 14.63 -18.58
C PHE A 654 0.22 14.94 -18.52
N SER A 655 -0.14 16.19 -18.79
CA SER A 655 -1.52 16.67 -18.77
C SER A 655 -1.95 17.17 -20.18
N PRO A 656 -2.19 16.23 -21.11
CA PRO A 656 -2.51 16.61 -22.49
C PRO A 656 -3.90 17.23 -22.58
N THR A 657 -4.04 18.22 -23.43
CA THR A 657 -5.35 18.71 -23.88
C THR A 657 -5.83 17.84 -25.03
N VAL A 658 -6.92 17.13 -24.82
CA VAL A 658 -7.56 16.33 -25.85
C VAL A 658 -8.75 17.05 -26.47
N MET A 659 -8.96 16.81 -27.76
CA MET A 659 -10.09 17.36 -28.52
C MET A 659 -10.85 16.24 -29.22
N PHE A 660 -12.17 16.23 -29.09
CA PHE A 660 -13.08 15.30 -29.79
C PHE A 660 -14.42 15.97 -30.09
N GLU A 661 -15.21 15.39 -31.00
CA GLU A 661 -16.50 15.94 -31.41
C GLU A 661 -17.51 15.94 -30.26
N ALA A 662 -18.20 17.06 -30.07
CA ALA A 662 -19.16 17.29 -28.99
C ALA A 662 -20.59 17.00 -29.47
N ASP A 663 -20.99 15.73 -29.53
CA ASP A 663 -22.38 15.37 -29.88
C ASP A 663 -23.11 14.79 -28.67
N GLN A 664 -23.83 15.63 -27.92
CA GLN A 664 -24.67 15.24 -26.78
C GLN A 664 -23.91 14.49 -25.66
N PHE A 665 -22.66 14.88 -25.41
CA PHE A 665 -21.86 14.32 -24.32
C PHE A 665 -21.90 15.20 -23.07
N THR A 666 -21.90 14.56 -21.90
CA THR A 666 -21.58 15.18 -20.63
C THR A 666 -20.28 14.60 -20.10
N VAL A 667 -19.43 15.44 -19.53
CA VAL A 667 -18.17 15.01 -18.93
C VAL A 667 -18.28 15.10 -17.42
N THR A 668 -17.85 14.06 -16.73
CA THR A 668 -17.73 14.06 -15.26
C THR A 668 -16.33 13.70 -14.84
N ASP A 669 -15.94 14.19 -13.65
CA ASP A 669 -14.72 13.77 -12.98
C ASP A 669 -14.86 12.35 -12.37
N VAL A 670 -13.79 11.89 -11.74
CA VAL A 670 -13.72 10.57 -11.07
C VAL A 670 -14.70 10.44 -9.90
N MET A 671 -15.18 11.54 -9.35
CA MET A 671 -16.22 11.59 -8.29
C MET A 671 -17.63 11.75 -8.85
N GLY A 672 -17.78 11.79 -10.18
CA GLY A 672 -19.08 11.88 -10.87
C GLY A 672 -19.65 13.29 -10.94
N ASN A 673 -18.90 14.33 -10.62
CA ASN A 673 -19.36 15.70 -10.75
C ASN A 673 -19.16 16.23 -12.17
N PRO A 674 -20.08 17.08 -12.67
CA PRO A 674 -19.93 17.68 -13.97
C PRO A 674 -18.66 18.50 -14.10
N VAL A 675 -17.89 18.23 -15.14
CA VAL A 675 -16.77 19.06 -15.57
C VAL A 675 -17.27 19.95 -16.70
N LYS A 676 -16.89 21.22 -16.70
CA LYS A 676 -17.19 22.16 -17.79
C LYS A 676 -16.02 22.19 -18.78
N PRO A 677 -16.00 21.35 -19.80
CA PRO A 677 -14.95 21.42 -20.81
C PRO A 677 -15.12 22.67 -21.65
N VAL A 678 -14.04 23.12 -22.27
CA VAL A 678 -14.14 24.20 -23.26
C VAL A 678 -14.80 23.63 -24.52
N VAL A 679 -15.93 24.19 -24.91
CA VAL A 679 -16.64 23.80 -26.14
C VAL A 679 -16.47 24.91 -27.19
N GLY A 680 -15.93 24.55 -28.35
CA GLY A 680 -15.74 25.48 -29.46
C GLY A 680 -15.78 24.74 -30.80
N ASN A 681 -16.44 25.30 -31.81
CA ASN A 681 -16.56 24.74 -33.15
C ASN A 681 -17.05 23.28 -33.17
N GLY A 682 -18.01 22.93 -32.30
CA GLY A 682 -18.56 21.56 -32.21
C GLY A 682 -17.62 20.53 -31.58
N LYS A 683 -16.52 20.96 -30.92
CA LYS A 683 -15.58 20.09 -30.27
C LYS A 683 -15.48 20.36 -28.77
N ILE A 684 -15.26 19.33 -28.02
CA ILE A 684 -14.89 19.38 -26.60
C ILE A 684 -13.36 19.45 -26.50
N LYS A 685 -12.83 20.41 -25.72
CA LYS A 685 -11.45 20.44 -25.25
C LYS A 685 -11.42 20.07 -23.77
N LEU A 686 -10.62 19.07 -23.42
CA LEU A 686 -10.47 18.56 -22.06
C LEU A 686 -8.99 18.38 -21.73
N VAL A 687 -8.54 18.99 -20.64
CA VAL A 687 -7.20 18.76 -20.08
C VAL A 687 -7.27 17.49 -19.23
N LEU A 688 -6.48 16.49 -19.58
CA LEU A 688 -6.46 15.23 -18.85
C LEU A 688 -5.54 15.35 -17.64
N SER A 689 -5.85 14.54 -16.65
CA SER A 689 -5.03 14.29 -15.47
C SER A 689 -4.93 12.77 -15.24
N GLU A 690 -4.26 12.35 -14.19
CA GLU A 690 -4.20 10.94 -13.81
C GLU A 690 -5.56 10.39 -13.35
N HIS A 691 -6.51 11.24 -12.92
CA HIS A 691 -7.88 10.81 -12.66
C HIS A 691 -8.60 10.55 -13.97
N PRO A 692 -9.35 9.45 -14.09
CA PRO A 692 -10.22 9.25 -15.24
C PRO A 692 -11.31 10.31 -15.30
N TYR A 693 -11.50 10.88 -16.50
CA TYR A 693 -12.69 11.62 -16.85
C TYR A 693 -13.64 10.69 -17.58
N TYR A 694 -14.94 10.80 -17.26
CA TYR A 694 -15.97 9.98 -17.90
C TYR A 694 -16.82 10.82 -18.84
N VAL A 695 -16.88 10.40 -20.08
CA VAL A 695 -17.66 11.03 -21.15
C VAL A 695 -18.92 10.22 -21.36
N TRP A 696 -20.06 10.75 -20.93
CA TRP A 696 -21.33 10.06 -20.93
C TRP A 696 -22.17 10.44 -22.13
N ARG A 697 -22.69 9.44 -22.83
CA ARG A 697 -23.79 9.58 -23.76
C ARG A 697 -25.03 8.93 -23.14
N THR A 698 -25.86 9.77 -22.52
CA THR A 698 -26.98 9.35 -21.67
C THR A 698 -28.28 9.10 -22.43
N VAL A 699 -28.40 9.64 -23.65
CA VAL A 699 -29.53 9.34 -24.52
C VAL A 699 -29.43 7.87 -24.94
N LYS A 700 -30.50 7.11 -24.70
CA LYS A 700 -30.56 5.71 -25.12
C LYS A 700 -30.57 5.58 -26.64
N GLY A 701 -29.76 4.68 -27.19
CA GLY A 701 -29.68 4.42 -28.63
C GLY A 701 -28.68 3.32 -28.95
N GLU A 702 -28.98 2.41 -29.81
CA GLU A 702 -28.15 1.24 -30.15
C GLU A 702 -26.79 1.63 -30.75
N ASP A 703 -26.67 2.79 -31.38
CA ASP A 703 -25.47 3.28 -32.04
C ASP A 703 -24.55 4.15 -31.13
N ASN A 704 -24.92 4.36 -29.86
CA ASN A 704 -24.17 5.23 -28.95
C ASN A 704 -22.74 4.75 -28.71
N TYR A 705 -22.53 3.44 -28.57
CA TYR A 705 -21.19 2.86 -28.43
C TYR A 705 -20.36 3.16 -29.69
N SER A 706 -20.89 2.89 -30.90
CA SER A 706 -20.18 3.11 -32.15
C SER A 706 -19.86 4.58 -32.38
N LYS A 707 -20.78 5.49 -32.03
CA LYS A 707 -20.59 6.94 -32.14
C LYS A 707 -19.44 7.41 -31.22
N LEU A 708 -19.45 7.00 -29.96
CA LEU A 708 -18.42 7.38 -28.99
C LEU A 708 -17.07 6.76 -29.36
N HIS A 709 -17.06 5.49 -29.75
CA HIS A 709 -15.86 4.81 -30.22
C HIS A 709 -15.24 5.52 -31.43
N THR A 710 -16.08 5.93 -32.41
CA THR A 710 -15.63 6.67 -33.57
C THR A 710 -15.07 8.04 -33.20
N ALA A 711 -15.74 8.77 -32.29
CA ALA A 711 -15.27 10.07 -31.81
C ALA A 711 -13.88 9.95 -31.13
N PHE A 712 -13.67 8.91 -30.33
CA PHE A 712 -12.40 8.70 -29.64
C PHE A 712 -11.29 8.18 -30.55
N ARG A 713 -11.62 7.43 -31.60
CA ARG A 713 -10.64 7.09 -32.66
C ARG A 713 -10.14 8.30 -33.43
N LYS A 714 -10.93 9.36 -33.51
CA LYS A 714 -10.61 10.64 -34.17
C LYS A 714 -10.12 11.71 -33.17
N LEU A 715 -9.89 11.34 -31.92
CA LEU A 715 -9.37 12.22 -30.89
C LEU A 715 -8.06 12.88 -31.35
N LYS A 716 -7.90 14.14 -31.04
CA LYS A 716 -6.66 14.90 -31.29
C LYS A 716 -6.09 15.36 -29.96
N ILE A 717 -4.77 15.33 -29.85
CA ILE A 717 -4.04 15.95 -28.74
C ILE A 717 -3.55 17.31 -29.21
N GLU A 718 -3.76 18.33 -28.38
CA GLU A 718 -3.13 19.63 -28.55
C GLU A 718 -1.73 19.56 -27.90
N GLU A 719 -0.75 19.14 -28.69
CA GLU A 719 0.64 18.99 -28.22
C GLU A 719 1.54 19.99 -28.93
N LYS A 720 2.55 20.48 -28.19
CA LYS A 720 3.53 21.40 -28.76
C LYS A 720 4.42 20.71 -29.79
N ILE A 721 4.74 19.42 -29.51
CA ILE A 721 5.54 18.56 -30.39
C ILE A 721 5.02 17.12 -30.29
N PRO A 722 5.10 16.33 -31.39
CA PRO A 722 4.60 14.94 -31.42
C PRO A 722 5.62 13.93 -30.83
N ALA A 723 6.42 14.37 -29.87
CA ALA A 723 7.44 13.52 -29.23
C ALA A 723 7.71 13.92 -27.79
N GLU A 724 8.08 12.96 -26.96
CA GLU A 724 8.76 13.19 -25.70
C GLU A 724 10.28 13.17 -25.94
N LEU A 725 10.99 14.10 -25.31
CA LEU A 725 12.44 14.24 -25.46
C LEU A 725 13.15 13.88 -24.15
N PHE A 726 14.11 12.97 -24.23
CA PHE A 726 14.97 12.61 -23.11
C PHE A 726 16.43 12.81 -23.49
N PHE A 727 17.17 13.52 -22.66
CA PHE A 727 18.55 13.87 -22.90
C PHE A 727 19.47 12.99 -22.05
N ARG A 728 20.40 12.28 -22.70
CA ARG A 728 21.34 11.37 -22.04
C ARG A 728 22.76 11.56 -22.58
N PRO A 729 23.72 11.98 -21.76
CA PRO A 729 25.13 11.95 -22.14
C PRO A 729 25.56 10.49 -22.42
N ALA A 730 26.16 10.23 -23.54
CA ALA A 730 26.52 8.85 -23.91
C ALA A 730 28.03 8.59 -23.97
N ALA A 731 28.81 9.61 -24.25
CA ALA A 731 30.25 9.54 -24.35
C ALA A 731 30.81 10.96 -24.17
N LYS A 732 32.14 11.07 -24.12
CA LYS A 732 32.81 12.32 -23.85
C LYS A 732 32.42 13.50 -24.78
N ASP A 733 31.85 13.22 -25.96
CA ASP A 733 31.55 14.18 -27.01
C ASP A 733 30.11 14.13 -27.55
N ARG A 734 29.26 13.23 -27.00
CA ARG A 734 27.89 13.00 -27.53
C ARG A 734 26.82 13.12 -26.50
N LEU A 735 25.79 13.90 -26.83
CA LEU A 735 24.51 13.90 -26.17
C LEU A 735 23.51 13.15 -27.06
N LYS A 736 22.91 12.09 -26.52
CA LYS A 736 21.78 11.39 -27.14
C LYS A 736 20.48 12.08 -26.78
N ILE A 737 19.70 12.41 -27.79
CA ILE A 737 18.32 12.85 -27.62
C ILE A 737 17.46 11.66 -28.01
N TYR A 738 16.83 11.02 -27.03
CA TYR A 738 15.81 10.01 -27.28
C TYR A 738 14.49 10.72 -27.56
N MET A 739 13.98 10.58 -28.76
CA MET A 739 12.70 11.11 -29.22
C MET A 739 11.70 9.97 -29.25
N ARG A 740 10.79 9.92 -28.30
CA ARG A 740 9.73 8.91 -28.28
C ARG A 740 8.46 9.48 -28.87
N ALA A 741 7.92 8.84 -29.91
CA ALA A 741 6.66 9.26 -30.52
C ALA A 741 5.51 9.22 -29.51
N THR A 742 4.76 10.30 -29.41
CA THR A 742 3.53 10.38 -28.58
C THR A 742 2.36 9.70 -29.26
N SER A 743 2.39 9.61 -30.58
CA SER A 743 1.33 8.99 -31.39
C SER A 743 1.65 7.55 -31.77
N LEU A 744 0.70 6.66 -31.60
CA LEU A 744 0.73 5.28 -32.11
C LEU A 744 0.13 5.14 -33.54
N VAL A 745 -0.32 6.24 -34.10
CA VAL A 745 -1.03 6.24 -35.40
C VAL A 745 -0.35 7.06 -36.49
N ASN A 746 0.49 8.04 -36.15
CA ASN A 746 1.14 8.93 -37.14
C ASN A 746 2.67 8.84 -37.05
N ASP A 747 3.32 8.72 -38.23
CA ASP A 747 4.77 8.88 -38.35
C ASP A 747 5.12 10.38 -38.39
N ASN A 748 6.28 10.74 -37.84
CA ASN A 748 6.81 12.09 -37.85
C ASN A 748 8.24 12.13 -38.39
N SER A 749 8.70 13.32 -38.75
CA SER A 749 10.08 13.56 -39.14
C SER A 749 10.44 15.04 -38.90
N GLY A 750 11.71 15.34 -38.89
CA GLY A 750 12.14 16.72 -38.63
C GLY A 750 13.64 16.92 -38.61
N VAL A 751 14.04 18.03 -38.01
CA VAL A 751 15.44 18.44 -37.85
C VAL A 751 15.64 19.01 -36.45
N VAL A 752 16.72 18.62 -35.81
CA VAL A 752 17.25 19.29 -34.62
C VAL A 752 18.34 20.26 -35.03
N GLU A 753 18.14 21.52 -34.79
CA GLU A 753 19.18 22.55 -34.85
C GLU A 753 19.76 22.76 -33.46
N PHE A 754 21.07 22.98 -33.35
CA PHE A 754 21.74 23.15 -32.07
C PHE A 754 22.84 24.21 -32.13
N ASP A 755 23.06 24.86 -30.99
CA ASP A 755 24.21 25.72 -30.71
C ASP A 755 24.89 25.23 -29.42
N CYS A 756 26.11 24.73 -29.58
CA CYS A 756 26.94 24.23 -28.51
C CYS A 756 28.24 25.07 -28.43
N ASP A 757 28.27 26.00 -27.50
CA ASP A 757 29.42 26.93 -27.29
C ASP A 757 29.84 27.65 -28.59
N GLY A 758 28.84 28.17 -29.34
CA GLY A 758 29.02 28.87 -30.61
C GLY A 758 29.18 27.99 -31.82
N LYS A 759 29.28 26.67 -31.67
CA LYS A 759 29.29 25.68 -32.78
C LYS A 759 27.88 25.30 -33.15
N LYS A 760 27.39 25.82 -34.27
CA LYS A 760 26.06 25.54 -34.80
C LYS A 760 26.05 24.31 -35.70
N GLY A 761 24.98 23.53 -35.62
CA GLY A 761 24.79 22.39 -36.50
C GLY A 761 23.33 21.97 -36.60
N ARG A 762 23.04 20.98 -37.45
CA ARG A 762 21.72 20.42 -37.62
C ARG A 762 21.76 18.91 -37.89
N THR A 763 20.81 18.19 -37.38
CA THR A 763 20.67 16.73 -37.57
C THR A 763 19.23 16.40 -37.95
N ALA A 764 19.01 15.70 -39.05
CA ALA A 764 17.69 15.26 -39.46
C ALA A 764 17.31 13.96 -38.73
N PHE A 765 16.01 13.74 -38.52
CA PHE A 765 15.47 12.51 -37.94
C PHE A 765 14.18 12.07 -38.62
N THR A 766 13.88 10.77 -38.50
CA THR A 766 12.59 10.18 -38.83
C THR A 766 12.10 9.48 -37.57
N LEU A 767 10.89 9.82 -37.11
CA LEU A 767 10.27 9.27 -35.91
C LEU A 767 9.04 8.44 -36.27
N PRO A 768 9.16 7.12 -36.46
CA PRO A 768 8.02 6.26 -36.73
C PRO A 768 7.07 6.21 -35.54
N ARG A 769 5.79 6.07 -35.81
CA ARG A 769 4.73 5.93 -34.80
C ARG A 769 5.04 4.83 -33.80
N GLY A 770 4.83 5.11 -32.53
CA GLY A 770 5.08 4.18 -31.42
C GLY A 770 6.54 3.76 -31.27
N ARG A 771 7.50 4.48 -31.88
CA ARG A 771 8.93 4.18 -31.80
C ARG A 771 9.68 5.31 -31.11
N THR A 772 10.89 4.97 -30.68
CA THR A 772 11.88 5.91 -30.17
C THR A 772 13.00 6.03 -31.19
N GLU A 773 13.33 7.26 -31.57
CA GLU A 773 14.47 7.60 -32.41
C GLU A 773 15.57 8.23 -31.57
N ILE A 774 16.83 8.00 -31.89
CA ILE A 774 17.98 8.55 -31.19
C ILE A 774 18.72 9.53 -32.08
N VAL A 775 18.66 10.80 -31.72
CA VAL A 775 19.40 11.86 -32.40
C VAL A 775 20.65 12.20 -31.59
N ASN A 776 21.81 12.22 -32.25
CA ASN A 776 23.08 12.58 -31.61
C ASN A 776 23.44 14.03 -31.93
N VAL A 777 23.77 14.78 -30.88
CA VAL A 777 24.30 16.16 -30.96
C VAL A 777 25.58 16.25 -30.11
N PRO A 778 26.38 17.30 -30.26
CA PRO A 778 27.59 17.49 -29.41
C PRO A 778 27.20 17.58 -27.92
N LEU A 779 28.00 16.98 -27.06
CA LEU A 779 27.86 17.12 -25.61
C LEU A 779 28.54 18.43 -25.16
N PRO A 780 27.82 19.31 -24.44
CA PRO A 780 28.45 20.50 -23.88
C PRO A 780 29.44 20.11 -22.75
N PRO A 781 30.48 20.93 -22.48
CA PRO A 781 31.31 20.75 -21.29
C PRO A 781 30.50 20.77 -19.98
N PRO A 782 30.99 20.18 -18.89
CA PRO A 782 30.34 20.24 -17.57
C PRO A 782 30.02 21.68 -17.16
N GLY A 783 28.82 21.92 -16.64
CA GLY A 783 28.30 23.23 -16.29
C GLY A 783 27.92 24.14 -17.47
N LYS A 784 28.08 23.70 -18.72
CA LYS A 784 27.67 24.42 -19.93
C LYS A 784 26.37 23.87 -20.49
N THR A 785 25.67 24.73 -21.24
CA THR A 785 24.36 24.46 -21.84
C THR A 785 24.44 24.41 -23.35
N ILE A 786 23.82 23.40 -23.97
CA ILE A 786 23.53 23.36 -25.40
C ILE A 786 22.09 23.83 -25.61
N GLN A 787 21.91 24.81 -26.52
CA GLN A 787 20.60 25.26 -26.97
C GLN A 787 20.19 24.48 -28.20
N MET A 788 18.95 24.04 -28.26
CA MET A 788 18.44 23.23 -29.36
C MET A 788 17.06 23.72 -29.79
N THR A 789 16.79 23.62 -31.08
CA THR A 789 15.45 23.85 -31.64
C THR A 789 15.08 22.65 -32.49
N VAL A 790 13.95 22.01 -32.12
CA VAL A 790 13.42 20.87 -32.86
C VAL A 790 12.30 21.33 -33.77
N HIS A 791 12.48 21.09 -35.06
CA HIS A 791 11.49 21.38 -36.10
C HIS A 791 10.86 20.07 -36.57
N PHE A 792 9.59 19.87 -36.28
CA PHE A 792 8.80 18.74 -36.81
C PHE A 792 8.14 19.15 -38.13
N LYS A 793 8.01 18.19 -39.04
CA LYS A 793 7.29 18.40 -40.31
C LYS A 793 5.79 18.45 -40.04
N GLY A 794 5.09 19.42 -40.66
CA GLY A 794 3.65 19.66 -40.47
C GLY A 794 3.36 20.99 -39.79
N ASP A 795 2.24 21.09 -39.11
CA ASP A 795 1.74 22.35 -38.51
C ASP A 795 2.32 22.62 -37.11
N TYR A 796 3.42 21.95 -36.72
CA TYR A 796 4.06 22.13 -35.42
C TYR A 796 4.94 23.39 -35.43
N GLN A 797 4.86 24.16 -34.33
CA GLN A 797 5.79 25.27 -34.12
C GLN A 797 7.18 24.76 -33.74
N PRO A 798 8.26 25.48 -34.11
CA PRO A 798 9.60 25.17 -33.63
C PRO A 798 9.64 25.06 -32.10
N TYR A 799 10.19 23.98 -31.57
CA TYR A 799 10.27 23.71 -30.15
C TYR A 799 11.69 23.93 -29.65
N SER A 800 11.88 24.98 -28.87
CA SER A 800 13.15 25.27 -28.23
C SER A 800 13.32 24.48 -26.94
N CYS A 801 14.45 23.84 -26.78
CA CYS A 801 14.83 23.11 -25.57
C CYS A 801 16.33 23.28 -25.31
N GLU A 802 16.73 22.99 -24.09
CA GLU A 802 18.14 23.09 -23.68
C GLU A 802 18.53 21.89 -22.82
N PHE A 803 19.82 21.62 -22.79
CA PHE A 803 20.41 20.64 -21.89
C PHE A 803 21.66 21.23 -21.26
N THR A 804 21.67 21.31 -19.93
CA THR A 804 22.86 21.71 -19.17
C THR A 804 23.56 20.45 -18.69
N MET A 805 24.84 20.32 -19.06
CA MET A 805 25.63 19.18 -18.62
C MET A 805 25.87 19.29 -17.11
N PRO A 806 25.42 18.32 -16.31
CA PRO A 806 25.65 18.33 -14.87
C PRO A 806 27.13 18.16 -14.53
N GLU A 807 27.50 18.53 -13.32
CA GLU A 807 28.78 18.15 -12.75
C GLU A 807 28.85 16.63 -12.63
N LEU A 808 29.96 16.07 -13.16
CA LEU A 808 30.19 14.63 -13.14
C LEU A 808 31.00 14.23 -11.90
N ILE A 809 30.62 13.08 -11.30
CA ILE A 809 31.50 12.40 -10.36
C ILE A 809 32.64 11.80 -11.17
N ARG A 810 33.87 12.30 -10.92
CA ARG A 810 35.08 11.80 -11.57
C ARG A 810 35.50 10.51 -10.90
N VAL A 811 35.63 9.44 -11.69
CA VAL A 811 36.11 8.13 -11.25
C VAL A 811 37.55 8.02 -11.73
N PRO A 812 38.54 8.32 -10.89
CA PRO A 812 39.95 8.38 -11.31
C PRO A 812 40.50 7.00 -11.65
N ARG A 813 41.45 6.96 -12.56
CA ARG A 813 42.18 5.74 -12.89
C ARG A 813 43.36 5.56 -11.94
N ILE A 814 43.23 4.61 -11.01
CA ILE A 814 44.23 4.34 -9.96
C ILE A 814 44.52 2.85 -9.94
N SER A 815 45.82 2.50 -10.00
CA SER A 815 46.29 1.13 -9.82
C SER A 815 46.68 0.85 -8.36
N GLY A 816 46.58 -0.41 -7.95
CA GLY A 816 47.04 -0.85 -6.62
C GLY A 816 46.04 -0.63 -5.48
N ILE A 817 44.79 -0.33 -5.78
CA ILE A 817 43.71 -0.31 -4.77
C ILE A 817 43.49 -1.74 -4.24
N ARG A 818 43.48 -1.89 -2.93
CA ARG A 818 43.23 -3.16 -2.23
C ARG A 818 41.87 -3.18 -1.55
N ILE A 819 41.29 -4.37 -1.50
CA ILE A 819 40.04 -4.67 -0.78
C ILE A 819 40.42 -5.41 0.50
N ASP A 820 41.05 -4.69 1.43
CA ASP A 820 41.68 -5.26 2.63
C ASP A 820 41.03 -4.80 3.94
N GLY A 821 39.98 -3.94 3.88
CA GLY A 821 39.32 -3.36 5.06
C GLY A 821 40.00 -2.09 5.55
N SER A 822 40.88 -1.46 4.72
CA SER A 822 41.53 -0.19 5.01
C SER A 822 41.34 0.80 3.87
N LEU A 823 41.35 2.10 4.14
CA LEU A 823 41.39 3.16 3.14
C LEU A 823 42.79 3.62 2.78
N ASP A 824 43.86 2.93 3.22
CA ASP A 824 45.25 3.35 2.98
C ASP A 824 45.60 3.48 1.50
N THR A 825 45.13 2.58 0.65
CA THR A 825 45.31 2.62 -0.79
C THR A 825 44.34 3.52 -1.54
N TRP A 826 43.36 4.14 -0.83
CA TRP A 826 42.35 5.01 -1.38
C TRP A 826 42.64 6.51 -1.19
N LYS A 827 43.76 6.89 -0.59
CA LYS A 827 44.11 8.27 -0.22
C LYS A 827 44.07 9.26 -1.41
N GLN A 828 44.24 8.77 -2.62
CA GLN A 828 44.18 9.58 -3.86
C GLN A 828 42.74 9.72 -4.40
N VAL A 829 41.78 8.96 -3.88
CA VAL A 829 40.36 9.02 -4.29
C VAL A 829 39.65 10.07 -3.45
N LYS A 830 39.13 11.11 -4.08
CA LYS A 830 38.32 12.10 -3.39
C LYS A 830 36.95 11.54 -3.07
N PRO A 831 36.53 11.51 -1.80
CA PRO A 831 35.21 11.00 -1.44
C PRO A 831 34.08 12.00 -1.80
N VAL A 832 32.91 11.44 -2.04
CA VAL A 832 31.63 12.17 -2.02
C VAL A 832 31.02 11.98 -0.64
N ALA A 833 30.95 13.04 0.15
CA ALA A 833 30.35 13.00 1.48
C ALA A 833 28.85 13.25 1.39
N VAL A 834 28.07 12.45 2.12
CA VAL A 834 26.61 12.49 2.16
C VAL A 834 26.14 12.43 3.60
N ALA A 835 25.37 13.43 4.02
CA ALA A 835 24.78 13.53 5.35
C ALA A 835 23.58 14.49 5.33
N GLY A 836 22.72 14.34 6.33
CA GLY A 836 21.58 15.24 6.56
C GLY A 836 20.29 14.81 5.90
N ARG A 837 19.18 15.42 6.33
CA ARG A 837 17.81 15.01 5.96
C ARG A 837 17.52 15.05 4.47
N ASP A 838 18.18 15.91 3.70
CA ASP A 838 18.02 16.00 2.24
C ASP A 838 18.47 14.72 1.50
N HIS A 839 19.23 13.87 2.18
CA HIS A 839 19.70 12.58 1.68
C HIS A 839 19.02 11.39 2.36
N ILE A 840 17.99 11.62 3.18
CA ILE A 840 17.25 10.56 3.87
C ILE A 840 15.93 10.28 3.16
N HIS A 841 15.58 9.00 3.06
CA HIS A 841 14.30 8.55 2.55
C HIS A 841 13.65 7.55 3.54
N PRO A 842 12.37 7.72 3.89
CA PRO A 842 11.53 8.89 3.59
C PRO A 842 12.02 10.16 4.31
N VAL A 843 11.84 11.32 3.69
CA VAL A 843 12.34 12.62 4.17
C VAL A 843 11.78 13.03 5.52
N ASP A 844 10.57 12.61 5.82
CA ASP A 844 9.82 12.88 7.04
C ASP A 844 10.05 11.84 8.14
N HIS A 845 11.04 10.95 7.97
CA HIS A 845 11.34 9.93 8.96
C HIS A 845 11.77 10.57 10.29
N THR A 846 11.05 10.23 11.37
CA THR A 846 11.20 10.89 12.67
C THR A 846 12.36 10.37 13.50
N THR A 847 12.93 9.21 13.15
CA THR A 847 13.99 8.55 13.94
C THR A 847 15.41 8.92 13.49
N TYR A 848 15.60 9.50 12.30
CA TYR A 848 16.91 10.01 11.90
C TYR A 848 17.34 11.19 12.78
N ASP A 849 18.41 11.03 13.52
CA ASP A 849 18.89 11.98 14.56
C ASP A 849 20.15 12.76 14.13
N GLY A 850 20.55 12.65 12.88
CA GLY A 850 21.61 13.46 12.31
C GLY A 850 22.81 12.68 11.79
N PRO A 851 23.93 13.40 11.44
CA PRO A 851 25.10 12.74 10.81
C PRO A 851 25.84 11.73 11.69
N GLU A 852 25.65 11.76 13.01
CA GLU A 852 26.24 10.80 13.94
C GLU A 852 25.42 9.50 14.00
N ASP A 853 24.13 9.59 13.72
CA ASP A 853 23.22 8.49 13.54
C ASP A 853 23.51 7.78 12.20
N LEU A 854 23.38 8.48 11.06
CA LEU A 854 23.76 7.95 9.76
C LEU A 854 24.39 9.00 8.86
N SER A 855 25.60 8.73 8.38
CA SER A 855 26.30 9.49 7.33
C SER A 855 27.30 8.62 6.60
N ALA A 856 27.70 9.02 5.37
CA ALA A 856 28.63 8.23 4.58
C ALA A 856 29.62 9.07 3.74
N LYS A 857 30.77 8.50 3.48
CA LYS A 857 31.73 8.97 2.46
C LYS A 857 31.88 7.87 1.41
N PHE A 858 31.52 8.16 0.18
CA PHE A 858 31.60 7.24 -0.94
C PHE A 858 32.83 7.50 -1.80
N TYR A 859 33.52 6.46 -2.15
CA TYR A 859 34.75 6.49 -2.97
C TYR A 859 34.55 5.64 -4.22
N LEU A 860 34.91 6.19 -5.38
CA LEU A 860 34.87 5.49 -6.67
C LEU A 860 36.20 5.64 -7.38
N ALA A 861 36.76 4.54 -7.89
CA ALA A 861 37.97 4.51 -8.73
C ALA A 861 37.89 3.35 -9.72
N HIS A 862 38.77 3.33 -10.71
CA HIS A 862 38.96 2.21 -11.63
C HIS A 862 40.42 2.06 -12.06
N ASP A 863 40.79 0.90 -12.55
CA ASP A 863 42.12 0.63 -13.13
C ASP A 863 42.09 0.35 -14.65
N GLY A 864 40.88 0.49 -15.24
CA GLY A 864 40.59 0.16 -16.62
C GLY A 864 40.08 -1.28 -16.84
N LYS A 865 40.20 -2.14 -15.81
CA LYS A 865 39.71 -3.52 -15.80
C LYS A 865 38.62 -3.74 -14.74
N TYR A 866 38.77 -3.08 -13.61
CA TYR A 866 37.88 -3.17 -12.48
C TYR A 866 37.35 -1.80 -12.08
N LEU A 867 36.09 -1.76 -11.63
CA LEU A 867 35.49 -0.66 -10.89
C LEU A 867 35.64 -0.95 -9.39
N TYR A 868 36.14 0.02 -8.66
CA TYR A 868 36.36 -0.04 -7.21
C TYR A 868 35.36 0.91 -6.53
N PHE A 869 34.70 0.41 -5.52
CA PHE A 869 33.81 1.19 -4.66
C PHE A 869 34.22 0.98 -3.21
N ALA A 870 34.21 2.06 -2.43
CA ALA A 870 34.24 1.97 -0.98
C ALA A 870 33.27 2.96 -0.36
N ALA A 871 32.78 2.63 0.83
CA ALA A 871 31.98 3.51 1.66
C ALA A 871 32.41 3.42 3.12
N ASP A 872 32.73 4.58 3.69
CA ASP A 872 32.99 4.77 5.11
C ASP A 872 31.70 5.33 5.71
N VAL A 873 30.97 4.48 6.41
CA VAL A 873 29.64 4.76 6.95
C VAL A 873 29.72 4.95 8.44
N THR A 874 29.27 6.09 8.94
CA THR A 874 28.98 6.32 10.36
C THR A 874 27.56 5.86 10.62
N ASP A 875 27.34 5.02 11.61
CA ASP A 875 26.08 4.39 11.96
C ASP A 875 26.17 4.01 13.46
N ASP A 876 25.25 4.51 14.28
CA ASP A 876 25.34 4.38 15.73
C ASP A 876 24.97 2.98 16.23
N LYS A 877 24.15 2.21 15.48
CA LYS A 877 23.73 0.83 15.79
C LYS A 877 23.68 -0.01 14.53
N HIS A 878 24.38 -1.11 14.53
CA HIS A 878 24.44 -2.02 13.38
C HIS A 878 23.65 -3.30 13.63
N PHE A 879 22.56 -3.49 12.87
CA PHE A 879 21.74 -4.70 12.90
C PHE A 879 21.62 -5.36 11.52
N GLN A 880 22.18 -6.57 11.39
CA GLN A 880 22.05 -7.38 10.19
C GLN A 880 21.85 -8.85 10.53
N LYS A 881 20.63 -9.23 10.83
CA LYS A 881 20.22 -10.61 11.16
C LYS A 881 19.54 -11.34 10.01
N PHE A 882 19.30 -10.65 8.89
CA PHE A 882 18.58 -11.23 7.78
C PHE A 882 19.47 -12.13 6.92
N PRO A 883 18.93 -13.22 6.35
CA PRO A 883 19.68 -14.09 5.46
C PRO A 883 20.04 -13.35 4.14
N ILE A 884 20.99 -13.91 3.37
CA ILE A 884 21.43 -13.31 2.10
C ILE A 884 20.26 -13.05 1.12
N SER A 885 19.19 -13.82 1.18
CA SER A 885 17.98 -13.61 0.37
C SER A 885 17.16 -12.38 0.78
N GLY A 886 17.41 -11.86 1.97
CA GLY A 886 16.80 -10.65 2.52
C GLY A 886 17.83 -9.63 2.99
N ILE A 887 19.06 -9.68 2.46
CA ILE A 887 20.21 -8.86 2.87
C ILE A 887 19.91 -7.35 2.88
N TRP A 888 18.99 -6.90 2.04
CA TRP A 888 18.56 -5.51 1.91
C TRP A 888 17.62 -5.04 3.04
N ARG A 889 17.27 -5.91 3.97
CA ARG A 889 16.32 -5.59 5.06
C ARG A 889 16.97 -5.04 6.31
N GLY A 890 18.26 -5.29 6.54
CA GLY A 890 19.04 -4.75 7.64
C GLY A 890 20.15 -3.83 7.12
N ASP A 891 21.09 -3.50 7.99
CA ASP A 891 22.20 -2.61 7.61
C ASP A 891 23.02 -3.14 6.45
N CYS A 892 23.03 -2.39 5.40
CA CYS A 892 23.72 -2.76 4.17
C CYS A 892 23.93 -1.56 3.24
N ILE A 893 24.73 -1.77 2.21
CA ILE A 893 24.82 -0.86 1.07
C ILE A 893 24.26 -1.52 -0.17
N GLN A 894 23.39 -0.82 -0.87
CA GLN A 894 22.91 -1.21 -2.18
C GLN A 894 23.48 -0.30 -3.27
N LEU A 895 23.98 -0.90 -4.34
CA LEU A 895 24.62 -0.22 -5.47
C LEU A 895 23.80 -0.44 -6.73
N GLY A 896 23.48 0.65 -7.45
CA GLY A 896 22.85 0.63 -8.76
C GLY A 896 23.78 1.20 -9.82
N ILE A 897 23.89 0.53 -10.96
CA ILE A 897 24.74 0.94 -12.08
C ILE A 897 23.93 0.88 -13.36
N ASP A 898 23.83 2.00 -14.07
CA ASP A 898 23.24 2.12 -15.42
C ASP A 898 24.39 2.45 -16.40
N PRO A 899 24.96 1.47 -17.08
CA PRO A 899 26.13 1.67 -17.93
C PRO A 899 25.85 2.48 -19.19
N GLN A 900 24.62 2.40 -19.72
CA GLN A 900 24.26 3.00 -21.01
C GLN A 900 23.46 4.30 -20.87
N MET A 901 22.95 4.59 -19.69
CA MET A 901 22.08 5.74 -19.41
C MET A 901 20.92 5.85 -20.41
N ASN A 902 20.28 4.72 -20.71
CA ASN A 902 19.28 4.60 -21.77
C ASN A 902 17.85 4.54 -21.25
N PHE A 903 17.63 4.67 -19.93
CA PHE A 903 16.32 4.62 -19.31
C PHE A 903 15.44 5.80 -19.75
N ILE A 904 14.36 5.48 -20.45
CA ILE A 904 13.36 6.43 -20.95
C ILE A 904 11.92 5.98 -20.61
N ARG A 905 11.79 4.86 -19.87
CA ARG A 905 10.51 4.34 -19.41
C ARG A 905 10.08 5.07 -18.16
N ASN A 906 8.80 5.36 -18.02
CA ASN A 906 8.25 5.91 -16.79
C ASN A 906 7.71 4.77 -15.91
N VAL A 907 8.58 3.86 -15.50
CA VAL A 907 8.28 2.72 -14.64
C VAL A 907 9.29 2.68 -13.50
N ASN A 908 8.90 2.07 -12.40
CA ASN A 908 9.78 1.86 -11.26
C ASN A 908 10.47 0.50 -11.40
N ASP A 909 11.42 0.41 -12.31
CA ASP A 909 12.20 -0.79 -12.60
C ASP A 909 13.53 -0.41 -13.24
N LEU A 910 14.44 -1.37 -13.33
CA LEU A 910 15.74 -1.25 -14.01
C LEU A 910 15.64 -1.77 -15.45
N ASP A 911 16.48 -1.22 -16.32
CA ASP A 911 16.65 -1.76 -17.67
C ASP A 911 17.46 -3.07 -17.65
N PRO A 912 17.40 -3.90 -18.69
CA PRO A 912 18.11 -5.18 -18.72
C PRO A 912 19.64 -5.08 -18.65
N ASP A 913 20.21 -3.92 -18.99
CA ASP A 913 21.65 -3.65 -18.90
C ASP A 913 22.07 -3.07 -17.53
N ASP A 914 21.12 -2.71 -16.69
CA ASP A 914 21.38 -2.17 -15.36
C ASP A 914 21.78 -3.27 -14.37
N SER A 915 22.64 -2.92 -13.44
CA SER A 915 23.04 -3.81 -12.35
C SER A 915 22.60 -3.29 -10.99
N LEU A 916 22.14 -4.20 -10.13
CA LEU A 916 21.77 -3.93 -8.74
C LEU A 916 22.39 -4.98 -7.83
N LEU A 917 23.15 -4.55 -6.84
CA LEU A 917 23.80 -5.42 -5.88
C LEU A 917 23.75 -4.85 -4.46
N THR A 918 23.81 -5.72 -3.47
CA THR A 918 23.85 -5.35 -2.05
C THR A 918 25.03 -5.99 -1.35
N VAL A 919 25.71 -5.22 -0.52
CA VAL A 919 26.84 -5.68 0.31
C VAL A 919 26.53 -5.39 1.77
N SER A 920 26.80 -6.34 2.65
CA SER A 920 26.53 -6.21 4.08
C SER A 920 27.49 -7.07 4.92
N LEU A 921 27.50 -6.81 6.23
CA LEU A 921 28.16 -7.63 7.24
C LEU A 921 27.11 -8.51 7.95
N LEU A 922 26.97 -9.75 7.49
CA LEU A 922 26.11 -10.74 8.14
C LEU A 922 26.81 -11.33 9.36
N GLU A 923 26.08 -12.03 10.21
CA GLU A 923 26.61 -12.77 11.37
C GLU A 923 27.79 -13.71 11.00
N LYS A 924 27.73 -14.32 9.80
CA LYS A 924 28.77 -15.22 9.30
C LYS A 924 29.92 -14.52 8.57
N GLY A 925 29.92 -13.20 8.51
CA GLY A 925 30.91 -12.36 7.82
C GLY A 925 30.35 -11.60 6.61
N PRO A 926 31.23 -10.90 5.89
CA PRO A 926 30.85 -10.11 4.73
C PRO A 926 30.10 -10.93 3.68
N ALA A 927 29.08 -10.34 3.07
CA ALA A 927 28.28 -10.96 2.02
C ALA A 927 27.95 -9.98 0.89
N LEU A 928 27.87 -10.50 -0.33
CA LEU A 928 27.44 -9.78 -1.52
C LEU A 928 26.31 -10.56 -2.20
N ALA A 929 25.21 -9.85 -2.52
CA ALA A 929 24.12 -10.40 -3.30
C ALA A 929 23.92 -9.55 -4.56
N VAL A 930 23.88 -10.15 -5.72
CA VAL A 930 23.53 -9.48 -6.99
C VAL A 930 22.07 -9.76 -7.29
N HIS A 931 21.23 -8.71 -7.30
CA HIS A 931 19.80 -8.82 -7.53
C HIS A 931 19.43 -8.77 -9.02
N ARG A 932 20.08 -7.88 -9.75
CA ARG A 932 19.90 -7.64 -11.19
C ARG A 932 21.25 -7.48 -11.89
N GLY A 933 21.27 -7.71 -13.18
CA GLY A 933 22.42 -7.44 -14.05
C GLY A 933 22.50 -8.38 -15.24
N PRO A 934 22.99 -7.91 -16.38
CA PRO A 934 23.15 -8.71 -17.59
C PRO A 934 24.16 -9.87 -17.39
N PHE A 935 25.14 -9.65 -16.52
CA PHE A 935 26.18 -10.64 -16.20
C PHE A 935 26.20 -10.99 -14.70
N LYS A 936 25.01 -11.16 -14.11
CA LYS A 936 24.81 -11.43 -12.69
C LYS A 936 25.77 -12.49 -12.14
N SER A 937 25.88 -13.65 -12.79
CA SER A 937 26.73 -14.75 -12.32
C SER A 937 28.24 -14.42 -12.37
N ALA A 938 28.65 -13.56 -13.30
CA ALA A 938 30.04 -13.09 -13.36
C ALA A 938 30.33 -12.08 -12.24
N LEU A 939 29.40 -11.15 -11.98
CA LEU A 939 29.49 -10.22 -10.85
C LEU A 939 29.57 -10.97 -9.51
N GLU A 940 28.72 -11.97 -9.28
CA GLU A 940 28.72 -12.77 -8.05
C GLU A 940 30.03 -13.53 -7.83
N LYS A 941 30.61 -14.11 -8.88
CA LYS A 941 31.79 -14.97 -8.78
C LYS A 941 33.15 -14.24 -8.85
N GLN A 942 33.22 -13.09 -9.50
CA GLN A 942 34.45 -12.39 -9.80
C GLN A 942 34.65 -11.09 -9.03
N SER A 943 33.62 -10.64 -8.28
CA SER A 943 33.74 -9.48 -7.41
C SER A 943 34.49 -9.87 -6.12
N GLU A 944 35.43 -9.01 -5.73
CA GLU A 944 36.05 -9.05 -4.40
C GLU A 944 35.37 -8.04 -3.49
N TYR A 945 35.09 -8.40 -2.26
CA TYR A 945 34.44 -7.48 -1.31
C TYR A 945 34.93 -7.72 0.12
N LYS A 946 34.87 -6.66 0.92
CA LYS A 946 35.23 -6.67 2.34
C LYS A 946 34.28 -5.71 3.08
N VAL A 947 33.84 -6.10 4.26
CA VAL A 947 33.12 -5.23 5.18
C VAL A 947 33.75 -5.37 6.55
N VAL A 948 34.05 -4.24 7.20
CA VAL A 948 34.67 -4.19 8.53
C VAL A 948 33.91 -3.18 9.36
N ARG A 949 33.47 -3.59 10.54
CA ARG A 949 32.84 -2.72 11.53
C ARG A 949 33.82 -2.40 12.66
N ASP A 950 33.98 -1.13 12.97
CA ASP A 950 34.63 -0.61 14.18
C ASP A 950 33.56 -0.12 15.16
N GLU A 951 33.23 -0.96 16.15
CA GLU A 951 32.20 -0.61 17.12
C GLU A 951 32.59 0.54 18.05
N ALA A 952 33.88 0.78 18.25
CA ALA A 952 34.32 1.88 19.10
C ALA A 952 34.15 3.23 18.43
N ARG A 953 34.27 3.26 17.11
CA ARG A 953 34.08 4.46 16.31
C ARG A 953 32.69 4.59 15.68
N LYS A 954 31.86 3.55 15.83
CA LYS A 954 30.57 3.48 15.16
C LYS A 954 30.65 3.63 13.64
N GLN A 955 31.63 2.97 13.06
CA GLN A 955 31.94 3.06 11.63
C GLN A 955 31.95 1.68 10.97
N THR A 956 31.34 1.60 9.77
CA THR A 956 31.39 0.42 8.91
C THR A 956 32.01 0.77 7.59
N LEU A 957 33.16 0.13 7.27
CA LEU A 957 33.82 0.26 5.99
C LEU A 957 33.40 -0.87 5.04
N TYR A 958 32.75 -0.51 3.97
CA TYR A 958 32.38 -1.40 2.86
C TYR A 958 33.36 -1.20 1.71
N GLN A 959 33.83 -2.28 1.10
CA GLN A 959 34.71 -2.23 -0.09
C GLN A 959 34.24 -3.28 -1.08
N VAL A 960 34.20 -2.90 -2.37
CA VAL A 960 33.83 -3.79 -3.48
C VAL A 960 34.71 -3.50 -4.69
N LYS A 961 35.20 -4.56 -5.33
CA LYS A 961 35.92 -4.54 -6.62
C LYS A 961 35.13 -5.38 -7.61
N MET A 962 34.71 -4.79 -8.70
CA MET A 962 33.84 -5.40 -9.70
C MET A 962 34.53 -5.39 -11.07
N PRO A 963 34.54 -6.48 -11.84
CA PRO A 963 35.02 -6.44 -13.20
C PRO A 963 34.16 -5.53 -14.09
N LEU A 964 34.74 -4.54 -14.74
CA LEU A 964 33.98 -3.66 -15.68
C LEU A 964 33.26 -4.48 -16.75
N ALA A 965 33.92 -5.54 -17.27
CA ALA A 965 33.31 -6.45 -18.24
C ALA A 965 32.10 -7.22 -17.72
N ALA A 966 31.95 -7.37 -16.38
CA ALA A 966 30.81 -8.02 -15.77
C ALA A 966 29.70 -7.02 -15.40
N VAL A 967 29.99 -5.73 -15.34
CA VAL A 967 28.98 -4.66 -15.22
C VAL A 967 28.31 -4.44 -16.57
N ASP A 968 29.11 -4.08 -17.57
CA ASP A 968 28.73 -4.03 -18.99
C ASP A 968 30.00 -4.09 -19.83
N GLY A 969 30.07 -5.01 -20.79
CA GLY A 969 31.21 -5.15 -21.70
C GLY A 969 31.50 -3.93 -22.55
N ALA A 970 30.60 -2.98 -22.67
CA ALA A 970 30.76 -1.71 -23.37
C ALA A 970 31.37 -0.57 -22.52
N LEU A 971 31.33 -0.67 -21.18
CA LEU A 971 31.79 0.38 -20.27
C LEU A 971 33.33 0.47 -20.27
N LYS A 972 33.88 1.60 -20.73
CA LYS A 972 35.31 1.83 -20.95
C LYS A 972 35.75 3.18 -20.40
N PRO A 973 37.06 3.38 -20.11
CA PRO A 973 37.60 4.70 -19.79
C PRO A 973 37.18 5.78 -20.79
N GLY A 974 36.76 6.95 -20.26
CA GLY A 974 36.22 8.07 -21.03
C GLY A 974 34.70 8.03 -21.23
N MET A 975 34.03 6.96 -20.83
CA MET A 975 32.58 6.88 -20.90
C MET A 975 31.88 7.45 -19.65
N ILE A 976 30.68 8.01 -19.87
CA ILE A 976 29.79 8.45 -18.81
C ILE A 976 28.78 7.34 -18.55
N PHE A 977 28.48 7.10 -17.28
CA PHE A 977 27.54 6.09 -16.82
C PHE A 977 26.75 6.58 -15.59
N GLY A 978 25.60 6.01 -15.36
CA GLY A 978 24.79 6.24 -14.16
C GLY A 978 25.27 5.38 -12.99
N PHE A 979 25.46 5.99 -11.82
CA PHE A 979 25.78 5.29 -10.58
C PHE A 979 24.96 5.82 -9.42
N ASN A 980 24.50 4.94 -8.58
CA ASN A 980 23.86 5.33 -7.34
C ASN A 980 24.18 4.33 -6.22
N CYS A 981 24.13 4.81 -4.99
CA CYS A 981 24.22 3.96 -3.82
C CYS A 981 23.31 4.47 -2.71
N VAL A 982 22.87 3.53 -1.89
CA VAL A 982 22.01 3.76 -0.75
C VAL A 982 22.54 2.93 0.44
N VAL A 983 22.65 3.57 1.59
CA VAL A 983 22.88 2.91 2.87
C VAL A 983 21.53 2.66 3.52
N MET A 984 21.22 1.45 3.86
CA MET A 984 20.03 1.06 4.62
C MET A 984 20.40 0.97 6.08
N ASP A 985 19.55 1.50 6.93
CA ASP A 985 19.76 1.62 8.37
C ASP A 985 18.65 0.91 9.14
N ASP A 986 19.03 0.02 10.06
CA ASP A 986 18.13 -0.77 10.92
C ASP A 986 18.53 -0.66 12.37
N ASP A 987 18.07 0.34 13.05
CA ASP A 987 18.33 0.58 14.48
C ASP A 987 17.62 -0.39 15.42
N THR A 988 16.61 -1.08 14.94
CA THR A 988 15.68 -1.86 15.75
C THR A 988 15.83 -3.36 15.57
N GLY A 989 16.53 -3.80 14.53
CA GLY A 989 16.59 -5.19 14.11
C GLY A 989 15.26 -5.72 13.54
N SER A 990 14.30 -4.85 13.25
CA SER A 990 13.00 -5.24 12.64
C SER A 990 12.97 -5.08 11.12
N GLY A 991 13.97 -4.44 10.57
CA GLY A 991 14.13 -4.12 9.15
C GLY A 991 14.49 -2.66 8.98
N ALA A 992 15.08 -2.31 7.85
CA ALA A 992 15.53 -0.96 7.57
C ALA A 992 14.44 0.09 7.84
N ASP A 993 14.77 1.03 8.69
CA ASP A 993 13.89 2.11 9.12
C ASP A 993 13.90 3.26 8.11
N TYR A 994 15.08 3.61 7.59
CA TYR A 994 15.29 4.65 6.57
C TYR A 994 16.55 4.37 5.75
N TRP A 995 16.77 5.17 4.70
CA TRP A 995 17.86 5.00 3.74
C TRP A 995 18.59 6.32 3.50
N LEU A 996 19.91 6.32 3.62
CA LEU A 996 20.76 7.43 3.18
C LEU A 996 21.17 7.20 1.73
N PHE A 997 20.89 8.14 0.82
CA PHE A 997 21.13 7.99 -0.61
C PHE A 997 22.13 9.03 -1.16
N LEU A 998 22.98 8.58 -2.11
CA LEU A 998 23.86 9.47 -2.89
C LEU A 998 23.03 10.42 -3.77
N LYS A 999 22.11 9.85 -4.53
CA LYS A 999 21.07 10.51 -5.32
C LYS A 999 19.77 9.73 -5.19
N GLN A 1000 18.63 10.38 -5.50
CA GLN A 1000 17.37 9.66 -5.62
C GLN A 1000 17.45 8.58 -6.69
N GLY A 1001 16.55 7.60 -6.65
CA GLY A 1001 16.43 6.59 -7.70
C GLY A 1001 16.77 5.16 -7.30
N LEU A 1002 17.26 4.95 -6.06
CA LEU A 1002 17.30 3.62 -5.41
C LEU A 1002 16.44 3.63 -4.15
N ALA A 1003 16.56 4.66 -3.32
CA ALA A 1003 15.69 4.85 -2.17
C ALA A 1003 14.26 5.17 -2.63
N GLY A 1004 13.28 4.37 -2.18
CA GLY A 1004 11.87 4.53 -2.52
C GLY A 1004 11.50 4.17 -3.97
N GLY A 1005 12.41 3.56 -4.74
CA GLY A 1005 12.12 3.11 -6.10
C GLY A 1005 13.35 2.83 -6.94
N LEU A 1006 13.16 2.17 -8.09
CA LEU A 1006 14.21 1.85 -9.07
C LEU A 1006 14.09 2.79 -10.28
N ARG A 1007 14.80 3.93 -10.22
CA ARG A 1007 14.74 5.01 -11.21
C ARG A 1007 16.15 5.38 -11.71
N PRO A 1008 16.70 4.64 -12.68
CA PRO A 1008 18.04 4.89 -13.23
C PRO A 1008 18.22 6.30 -13.80
N ASP A 1009 17.15 6.88 -14.31
CA ASP A 1009 17.14 8.27 -14.82
C ASP A 1009 17.50 9.33 -13.78
N LYS A 1010 17.50 8.97 -12.50
CA LYS A 1010 17.85 9.85 -11.36
C LYS A 1010 19.25 9.55 -10.78
N PHE A 1011 19.97 8.58 -11.32
CA PHE A 1011 21.30 8.22 -10.84
C PHE A 1011 22.30 9.37 -11.03
N ALA A 1012 23.31 9.41 -10.19
CA ALA A 1012 24.43 10.32 -10.38
C ALA A 1012 25.17 9.96 -11.67
N GLN A 1013 25.56 10.98 -12.42
CA GLN A 1013 26.36 10.78 -13.64
C GLN A 1013 27.85 10.75 -13.29
N CYS A 1014 28.48 9.65 -13.62
CA CYS A 1014 29.90 9.39 -13.36
C CYS A 1014 30.68 9.31 -14.68
N ILE A 1015 31.95 9.71 -14.68
CA ILE A 1015 32.86 9.54 -15.84
C ILE A 1015 34.07 8.70 -15.41
N LEU A 1016 34.33 7.61 -16.13
CA LEU A 1016 35.58 6.88 -15.99
C LEU A 1016 36.71 7.71 -16.62
N GLU A 1017 37.68 8.18 -15.83
CA GLU A 1017 38.82 8.93 -16.34
C GLU A 1017 39.74 8.04 -17.18
N GLN A 1018 40.50 8.64 -18.14
CA GLN A 1018 41.37 7.89 -19.06
C GLN A 1018 42.66 7.38 -18.41
#